data_c3b66bfc8a495546e0e3bc986795f6c1
#
_entry.id   c3b66bfc8a495546e0e3bc986795f6c1
#
_cell.length_a   1.000
_cell.length_b   1.000
_cell.length_c   1.000
_cell.angle_alpha   90.00
_cell.angle_beta   90.00
_cell.angle_gamma   90.00
#
_symmetry.space_group_name_H-M   'P 1'
#
loop_
_entity.id
_entity.type
_entity.pdbx_description
1 polymer ?
#
loop_
_entity_poly.entity_id
_entity_poly.type
_entity_poly.pdbx_seq_one_letter_code
_entity_poly.pdbx_strand_id
1 'polypeptide(L)'
;MKTVSKKVLMCGALSLSMLGGVPYVQADAPDCLLAVQQGAKISGVITDSEGPIIGASVVEKGTSNGTITDLDGRFSLDVKPGAILVVSYVGYASQEVKATTGTMRITLKEDNQVLDEVVVTALGIKRERKALGYGVAEVKGESLTKAKETNVINSMAGRVPGLVVSQTASGPSGSTRVILRGSTEMTGNNQPLYVIDGVPLDNTNYGSAGTYGGYDLGDGISSINPDDIENISVLKGPAASALYGSRASHGVILITTKKADGKEKFSVEYNGTLTIDTQLSKWNDIQQIYGMGSNGTYSIDAISNTNTSWGPKADGNNMLTYFDGVSRPYLIIPDNTSGFFRTGLTATNTAVISASHGKTGVRFSYTDMRNKDIVPKTHMSRNNFSLRANTSLSKVDLDFSVNYTREDVKNRPAMGDSKANIGKNLMTLATTYDQAWLKTYQDENGEYSNWNGMDPYNVNPYWGVYKNQNISQKDQFRLNGKAIWNINPHLKLQGTLGTEMNWFTFEDYQAPTTPGFEAGRLQNSTFENRMYNFELLALYNNTWGDFDFNGTLGGNIFKVDNLTTITTAQDMQIRDVIALLSFNEISVEQNTYRKQINSLYGAVNLGWKHMVYFDATLRADQSSTLPLNNNSYLYPSFSGSFIFSEIINKKNALPYGKIRMSWAQVGSDTNPYQLGLVYTKSKYTYPGYTIAVSYTHLRAHETSL
;
A
#
# COMPACT_ATOMS: atom_id res chain seq x y z
N MET A 1 38.44 15.28 32.61
CA MET A 1 39.69 15.64 31.86
C MET A 1 39.32 15.73 30.38
N LYS A 2 39.58 16.94 29.84
CA LYS A 2 39.74 17.33 28.43
C LYS A 2 38.61 17.10 27.44
N THR A 3 37.81 18.12 27.25
CA THR A 3 37.54 18.89 26.03
C THR A 3 37.78 18.16 24.68
N VAL A 4 36.66 17.81 24.00
CA VAL A 4 36.64 17.78 22.53
C VAL A 4 35.45 18.61 22.04
N SER A 5 35.83 19.58 21.33
CA SER A 5 35.28 20.58 20.44
C SER A 5 33.80 20.51 20.04
N LYS A 6 33.09 21.59 20.40
CA LYS A 6 31.87 22.11 19.78
C LYS A 6 32.15 22.56 18.35
N LYS A 7 31.80 21.78 17.34
CA LYS A 7 31.63 22.25 15.96
C LYS A 7 30.96 21.15 15.13
N VAL A 8 29.70 20.88 15.32
CA VAL A 8 28.73 20.37 14.32
C VAL A 8 27.34 20.57 14.95
N LEU A 9 26.83 21.77 14.90
CA LEU A 9 25.41 22.04 15.17
C LEU A 9 25.05 23.39 14.54
N MET A 10 24.89 23.38 13.22
CA MET A 10 24.28 24.51 12.52
C MET A 10 23.81 24.09 11.13
N CYS A 11 22.70 23.34 11.11
CA CYS A 11 21.84 23.18 9.93
C CYS A 11 20.51 22.60 10.43
N GLY A 12 19.60 23.47 10.84
CA GLY A 12 18.28 23.01 11.26
C GLY A 12 17.49 24.09 11.98
N ALA A 13 17.16 25.18 11.34
CA ALA A 13 16.05 26.04 11.73
C ALA A 13 15.79 27.07 10.60
N LEU A 14 14.97 26.66 9.64
CA LEU A 14 14.20 27.60 8.83
C LEU A 14 12.74 27.23 8.99
N SER A 15 12.19 27.54 10.15
CA SER A 15 10.75 27.58 10.38
C SER A 15 10.23 28.97 10.03
N LEU A 16 9.32 28.96 9.11
CA LEU A 16 8.46 29.99 8.59
C LEU A 16 7.80 30.82 9.70
N SER A 17 8.23 32.07 9.88
CA SER A 17 7.48 33.10 10.59
C SER A 17 7.34 34.30 9.66
N MET A 18 6.25 34.33 8.89
CA MET A 18 5.78 35.53 8.19
C MET A 18 4.38 35.86 8.68
N LEU A 19 4.32 36.74 9.67
CA LEU A 19 3.18 37.63 9.94
C LEU A 19 3.69 38.79 10.77
N GLY A 20 3.84 39.96 10.15
CA GLY A 20 4.15 41.20 10.87
C GLY A 20 4.74 42.30 9.99
N GLY A 21 3.86 43.20 9.56
CA GLY A 21 4.14 44.63 9.42
C GLY A 21 5.12 45.11 8.36
N VAL A 22 4.65 45.60 7.24
CA VAL A 22 5.41 46.35 6.24
C VAL A 22 5.35 47.86 6.60
N PRO A 23 6.48 48.56 6.78
CA PRO A 23 6.46 50.01 6.66
C PRO A 23 6.58 50.43 5.20
N TYR A 24 5.68 51.31 4.79
CA TYR A 24 5.64 51.95 3.49
C TYR A 24 6.89 52.85 3.33
N VAL A 25 7.75 52.55 2.37
CA VAL A 25 8.79 53.46 1.87
C VAL A 25 8.45 53.79 0.44
N GLN A 26 8.06 55.04 0.22
CA GLN A 26 7.86 55.61 -1.10
C GLN A 26 9.23 55.93 -1.70
N ALA A 27 9.60 55.23 -2.76
CA ALA A 27 10.76 55.62 -3.58
C ALA A 27 10.27 55.82 -5.00
N ASP A 28 10.55 57.02 -5.52
CA ASP A 28 10.33 57.40 -6.91
C ASP A 28 11.05 56.43 -7.87
N ALA A 29 10.33 55.85 -8.79
CA ALA A 29 10.85 54.98 -9.82
C ALA A 29 11.16 55.81 -11.08
N PRO A 30 12.34 55.66 -11.72
CA PRO A 30 12.53 56.16 -13.08
C PRO A 30 11.70 55.33 -14.08
N ASP A 31 11.05 56.01 -14.98
CA ASP A 31 10.30 55.42 -16.11
C ASP A 31 11.19 54.49 -16.96
N CYS A 32 11.08 53.21 -16.69
CA CYS A 32 11.56 52.16 -17.58
C CYS A 32 10.37 51.65 -18.37
N LEU A 33 10.22 52.12 -19.59
CA LEU A 33 9.28 51.63 -20.58
C LEU A 33 9.59 50.12 -20.83
N LEU A 34 9.01 49.25 -20.05
CA LEU A 34 8.88 47.85 -20.40
C LEU A 34 7.96 47.75 -21.61
N ALA A 35 8.54 47.56 -22.78
CA ALA A 35 7.79 47.14 -23.97
C ALA A 35 7.12 45.82 -23.62
N VAL A 36 5.84 45.86 -23.29
CA VAL A 36 4.98 44.67 -23.21
C VAL A 36 4.92 44.10 -24.61
N GLN A 37 5.67 43.05 -24.86
CA GLN A 37 5.61 42.29 -26.09
C GLN A 37 4.22 41.65 -26.13
N GLN A 38 3.31 42.27 -26.87
CA GLN A 38 1.94 41.76 -27.07
C GLN A 38 2.02 40.34 -27.66
N GLY A 39 1.47 39.38 -26.94
CA GLY A 39 1.29 38.02 -27.45
C GLY A 39 0.52 38.06 -28.75
N ALA A 40 0.92 37.27 -29.73
CA ALA A 40 0.18 37.12 -30.99
C ALA A 40 -0.90 36.04 -30.79
N LYS A 41 -2.14 36.39 -31.08
CA LYS A 41 -3.24 35.40 -31.09
C LYS A 41 -3.07 34.50 -32.30
N ILE A 42 -2.83 33.22 -32.06
CA ILE A 42 -2.76 32.19 -33.09
C ILE A 42 -4.04 31.35 -33.06
N SER A 43 -4.42 30.83 -34.21
CA SER A 43 -5.53 29.88 -34.32
C SER A 43 -5.13 28.74 -35.23
N GLY A 44 -5.80 27.61 -35.11
CA GLY A 44 -5.55 26.44 -35.94
C GLY A 44 -6.62 25.39 -35.84
N VAL A 45 -6.47 24.35 -36.67
CA VAL A 45 -7.33 23.18 -36.68
C VAL A 45 -6.43 21.94 -36.51
N ILE A 46 -6.81 21.05 -35.62
CA ILE A 46 -6.15 19.77 -35.40
C ILE A 46 -7.03 18.68 -36.00
N THR A 47 -6.43 17.89 -36.89
CA THR A 47 -7.08 16.79 -37.61
C THR A 47 -6.27 15.53 -37.56
N ASP A 48 -6.89 14.41 -37.86
CA ASP A 48 -6.23 13.16 -38.22
C ASP A 48 -6.58 12.72 -39.63
N SER A 49 -6.47 11.42 -39.93
CA SER A 49 -6.87 10.82 -41.23
C SER A 49 -8.39 10.72 -41.44
N GLU A 50 -9.17 10.79 -40.35
CA GLU A 50 -10.62 10.58 -40.35
C GLU A 50 -11.42 11.90 -40.19
N GLY A 51 -10.77 12.97 -39.64
CA GLY A 51 -11.44 14.26 -39.46
C GLY A 51 -10.87 15.15 -38.37
N PRO A 52 -11.64 16.11 -37.83
CA PRO A 52 -11.21 17.00 -36.78
C PRO A 52 -11.14 16.29 -35.44
N ILE A 53 -10.07 16.55 -34.67
CA ILE A 53 -9.88 15.97 -33.33
C ILE A 53 -10.43 16.92 -32.26
N ILE A 54 -11.44 16.46 -31.52
CA ILE A 54 -12.11 17.20 -30.45
C ILE A 54 -11.36 16.99 -29.11
N GLY A 55 -11.10 18.07 -28.37
CA GLY A 55 -10.47 18.00 -27.05
C GLY A 55 -8.97 17.76 -27.06
N ALA A 56 -8.29 17.91 -28.21
CA ALA A 56 -6.84 17.87 -28.27
C ALA A 56 -6.24 19.05 -27.49
N SER A 57 -5.22 18.78 -26.68
CA SER A 57 -4.51 19.77 -25.88
C SER A 57 -3.44 20.48 -26.70
N VAL A 58 -3.41 21.80 -26.63
CA VAL A 58 -2.40 22.68 -27.24
C VAL A 58 -1.79 23.55 -26.16
N VAL A 59 -0.52 23.33 -25.86
CA VAL A 59 0.18 24.02 -24.75
C VAL A 59 1.46 24.67 -25.28
N GLU A 60 1.73 25.90 -24.90
CA GLU A 60 3.03 26.56 -25.14
C GLU A 60 4.12 25.87 -24.33
N LYS A 61 5.15 25.34 -25.01
CA LYS A 61 6.23 24.53 -24.39
C LYS A 61 6.92 25.28 -23.26
N GLY A 62 6.98 24.64 -22.09
CA GLY A 62 7.62 25.21 -20.91
C GLY A 62 6.76 26.20 -20.12
N THR A 63 5.47 26.33 -20.43
CA THR A 63 4.54 27.20 -19.71
C THR A 63 3.25 26.45 -19.35
N SER A 64 2.39 27.06 -18.54
CA SER A 64 1.03 26.59 -18.27
C SER A 64 -0.01 27.21 -19.23
N ASN A 65 0.45 27.99 -20.22
CA ASN A 65 -0.43 28.62 -21.20
C ASN A 65 -0.89 27.60 -22.25
N GLY A 66 -2.18 27.26 -22.26
CA GLY A 66 -2.71 26.25 -23.17
C GLY A 66 -4.22 26.33 -23.35
N THR A 67 -4.72 25.61 -24.35
CA THR A 67 -6.13 25.49 -24.70
C THR A 67 -6.44 24.07 -25.18
N ILE A 68 -7.72 23.76 -25.39
CA ILE A 68 -8.19 22.51 -26.00
C ILE A 68 -8.96 22.83 -27.26
N THR A 69 -9.03 21.88 -28.23
CA THR A 69 -9.81 22.04 -29.46
C THR A 69 -11.32 21.87 -29.22
N ASP A 70 -12.10 22.61 -29.96
CA ASP A 70 -13.55 22.55 -29.99
C ASP A 70 -14.09 21.36 -30.86
N LEU A 71 -15.42 21.32 -31.07
CA LEU A 71 -16.09 20.26 -31.84
C LEU A 71 -15.65 20.18 -33.32
N ASP A 72 -15.12 21.27 -33.88
CA ASP A 72 -14.57 21.33 -35.23
C ASP A 72 -13.04 21.16 -35.25
N GLY A 73 -12.43 20.72 -34.12
CA GLY A 73 -10.99 20.57 -33.97
C GLY A 73 -10.24 21.91 -33.94
N ARG A 74 -10.91 23.05 -33.74
CA ARG A 74 -10.30 24.38 -33.76
C ARG A 74 -9.78 24.77 -32.39
N PHE A 75 -8.64 25.49 -32.39
CA PHE A 75 -8.11 26.11 -31.18
C PHE A 75 -7.72 27.56 -31.42
N SER A 76 -7.63 28.32 -30.34
CA SER A 76 -7.10 29.68 -30.32
C SER A 76 -6.33 29.90 -29.03
N LEU A 77 -5.12 30.43 -29.14
CA LEU A 77 -4.21 30.63 -28.04
C LEU A 77 -3.34 31.86 -28.22
N ASP A 78 -3.18 32.68 -27.19
CA ASP A 78 -2.28 33.82 -27.20
C ASP A 78 -0.88 33.37 -26.76
N VAL A 79 0.12 33.47 -27.66
CA VAL A 79 1.48 33.00 -27.42
C VAL A 79 2.51 34.03 -27.88
N LYS A 80 3.73 33.89 -27.40
CA LYS A 80 4.86 34.71 -27.86
C LYS A 80 5.18 34.38 -29.33
N PRO A 81 5.53 35.36 -30.17
CA PRO A 81 5.92 35.12 -31.55
C PRO A 81 7.08 34.11 -31.64
N GLY A 82 6.85 33.01 -32.40
CA GLY A 82 7.84 31.95 -32.57
C GLY A 82 7.88 30.90 -31.43
N ALA A 83 6.92 30.90 -30.47
CA ALA A 83 6.79 29.89 -29.46
C ALA A 83 6.60 28.48 -30.06
N ILE A 84 7.04 27.45 -29.34
CA ILE A 84 6.81 26.06 -29.71
C ILE A 84 5.54 25.60 -29.00
N LEU A 85 4.57 25.09 -29.78
CA LEU A 85 3.36 24.48 -29.25
C LEU A 85 3.56 22.97 -29.14
N VAL A 86 3.19 22.40 -28.02
CA VAL A 86 3.07 20.95 -27.82
C VAL A 86 1.60 20.58 -28.00
N VAL A 87 1.31 19.84 -29.05
CA VAL A 87 -0.04 19.35 -29.36
C VAL A 87 -0.12 17.88 -29.00
N SER A 88 -1.08 17.49 -28.17
CA SER A 88 -1.24 16.12 -27.71
C SER A 88 -2.72 15.74 -27.61
N TYR A 89 -3.00 14.47 -27.90
CA TYR A 89 -4.31 13.84 -27.71
C TYR A 89 -4.14 12.37 -27.37
N VAL A 90 -5.11 11.81 -26.65
CA VAL A 90 -5.06 10.39 -26.23
C VAL A 90 -5.10 9.48 -27.45
N GLY A 91 -4.10 8.62 -27.61
CA GLY A 91 -3.97 7.71 -28.76
C GLY A 91 -3.20 8.29 -29.94
N TYR A 92 -2.63 9.50 -29.82
CA TYR A 92 -1.85 10.15 -30.87
C TYR A 92 -0.45 10.55 -30.38
N ALA A 93 0.52 10.50 -31.28
CA ALA A 93 1.88 10.95 -31.00
C ALA A 93 1.88 12.47 -30.78
N SER A 94 2.44 12.92 -29.65
CA SER A 94 2.58 14.33 -29.36
C SER A 94 3.48 15.00 -30.38
N GLN A 95 3.08 16.15 -30.92
CA GLN A 95 3.80 16.89 -31.95
C GLN A 95 4.19 18.28 -31.45
N GLU A 96 5.47 18.66 -31.66
CA GLU A 96 5.93 20.02 -31.43
C GLU A 96 5.85 20.84 -32.74
N VAL A 97 5.14 21.95 -32.69
CA VAL A 97 4.91 22.80 -33.85
C VAL A 97 5.27 24.24 -33.49
N LYS A 98 6.02 24.92 -34.36
CA LYS A 98 6.35 26.33 -34.14
C LYS A 98 5.13 27.20 -34.48
N ALA A 99 4.75 28.08 -33.57
CA ALA A 99 3.64 29.02 -33.76
C ALA A 99 3.93 29.98 -34.91
N THR A 100 3.01 30.03 -35.84
CA THR A 100 3.04 30.95 -37.00
C THR A 100 1.82 31.84 -37.00
N THR A 101 1.97 33.07 -37.51
CA THR A 101 0.84 34.00 -37.71
C THR A 101 -0.04 33.51 -38.85
N GLY A 102 -1.29 33.11 -38.52
CA GLY A 102 -2.27 32.57 -39.47
C GLY A 102 -2.96 31.33 -38.94
N THR A 103 -3.92 30.77 -39.70
CA THR A 103 -4.60 29.52 -39.29
C THR A 103 -3.69 28.33 -39.53
N MET A 104 -3.24 27.70 -38.48
CA MET A 104 -2.38 26.50 -38.52
C MET A 104 -3.24 25.26 -38.80
N ARG A 105 -2.74 24.36 -39.63
CA ARG A 105 -3.31 22.99 -39.77
C ARG A 105 -2.30 22.00 -39.24
N ILE A 106 -2.70 21.26 -38.23
CA ILE A 106 -1.86 20.29 -37.56
C ILE A 106 -2.52 18.91 -37.67
N THR A 107 -1.85 17.98 -38.34
CA THR A 107 -2.36 16.62 -38.47
C THR A 107 -1.60 15.74 -37.47
N LEU A 108 -2.31 15.22 -36.48
CA LEU A 108 -1.74 14.25 -35.53
C LEU A 108 -1.72 12.87 -36.19
N LYS A 109 -0.67 12.15 -35.95
CA LYS A 109 -0.54 10.74 -36.34
C LYS A 109 -0.89 9.87 -35.14
N GLU A 110 -1.65 8.82 -35.37
CA GLU A 110 -1.92 7.81 -34.34
C GLU A 110 -0.61 7.31 -33.72
N ASP A 111 -0.58 7.24 -32.41
CA ASP A 111 0.57 6.74 -31.67
C ASP A 111 0.58 5.21 -31.73
N ASN A 112 1.21 4.67 -32.76
CA ASN A 112 1.43 3.24 -32.91
C ASN A 112 2.53 2.71 -31.94
N GLN A 113 3.10 3.56 -31.05
CA GLN A 113 4.15 3.18 -30.09
C GLN A 113 3.67 2.24 -28.97
N VAL A 114 2.37 2.00 -28.82
CA VAL A 114 1.83 0.96 -27.92
C VAL A 114 2.42 -0.44 -28.24
N LEU A 115 2.97 -0.62 -29.43
CA LEU A 115 3.55 -1.89 -29.89
C LEU A 115 4.98 -2.15 -29.37
N ASP A 116 5.77 -1.10 -29.12
CA ASP A 116 7.16 -1.20 -28.68
C ASP A 116 7.36 -0.89 -27.18
N GLU A 117 6.27 -0.82 -26.42
CA GLU A 117 6.33 -0.59 -24.98
C GLU A 117 7.13 -1.70 -24.29
N VAL A 118 8.23 -1.30 -23.65
CA VAL A 118 9.08 -2.21 -22.88
C VAL A 118 8.58 -2.24 -21.44
N VAL A 119 8.17 -3.41 -21.00
CA VAL A 119 7.68 -3.63 -19.64
C VAL A 119 8.69 -4.40 -18.79
N VAL A 120 8.68 -4.14 -17.49
CA VAL A 120 9.46 -4.93 -16.54
C VAL A 120 8.71 -6.24 -16.28
N THR A 121 9.40 -7.36 -16.53
CA THR A 121 8.90 -8.72 -16.32
C THR A 121 9.55 -9.37 -15.11
N ALA A 122 9.33 -10.67 -14.92
CA ALA A 122 9.94 -11.42 -13.83
C ALA A 122 11.46 -11.21 -13.76
N LEU A 123 12.01 -11.24 -12.55
CA LEU A 123 13.45 -11.03 -12.24
C LEU A 123 13.98 -9.64 -12.64
N GLY A 124 13.08 -8.66 -12.87
CA GLY A 124 13.45 -7.31 -13.28
C GLY A 124 13.97 -7.21 -14.71
N ILE A 125 13.73 -8.23 -15.56
CA ILE A 125 14.15 -8.24 -16.96
C ILE A 125 13.20 -7.38 -17.78
N LYS A 126 13.74 -6.44 -18.55
CA LYS A 126 12.96 -5.62 -19.49
C LYS A 126 12.69 -6.41 -20.77
N ARG A 127 11.42 -6.47 -21.20
CA ARG A 127 10.98 -7.13 -22.43
C ARG A 127 9.94 -6.31 -23.18
N GLU A 128 9.90 -6.43 -24.48
CA GLU A 128 8.84 -5.85 -25.30
C GLU A 128 7.49 -6.50 -24.96
N ARG A 129 6.47 -5.69 -24.72
CA ARG A 129 5.12 -6.15 -24.38
C ARG A 129 4.54 -7.09 -25.44
N LYS A 130 4.88 -6.83 -26.72
CA LYS A 130 4.44 -7.68 -27.83
C LYS A 130 5.00 -9.10 -27.76
N ALA A 131 6.18 -9.29 -27.20
CA ALA A 131 6.85 -10.60 -27.09
C ALA A 131 6.29 -11.51 -25.98
N LEU A 132 5.48 -10.97 -25.03
CA LEU A 132 5.05 -11.74 -23.86
C LEU A 132 3.88 -12.66 -24.17
N GLY A 133 3.99 -13.96 -23.83
CA GLY A 133 2.93 -14.96 -23.92
C GLY A 133 1.85 -14.86 -22.82
N TYR A 134 2.01 -13.96 -21.85
CA TYR A 134 1.11 -13.77 -20.71
C TYR A 134 0.66 -12.31 -20.54
N GLY A 135 -0.33 -12.08 -19.66
CA GLY A 135 -0.90 -10.75 -19.42
C GLY A 135 -0.09 -9.94 -18.42
N VAL A 136 0.37 -8.76 -18.83
CA VAL A 136 0.97 -7.75 -17.96
C VAL A 136 0.12 -6.48 -18.01
N ALA A 137 -0.13 -5.87 -16.86
CA ALA A 137 -0.70 -4.53 -16.77
C ALA A 137 0.32 -3.64 -16.06
N GLU A 138 0.45 -2.40 -16.53
CA GLU A 138 1.38 -1.43 -15.97
C GLU A 138 0.65 -0.19 -15.50
N VAL A 139 1.08 0.36 -14.36
CA VAL A 139 0.58 1.61 -13.78
C VAL A 139 1.78 2.51 -13.51
N LYS A 140 1.82 3.66 -14.16
CA LYS A 140 2.90 4.65 -14.01
C LYS A 140 2.83 5.33 -12.65
N GLY A 141 3.98 5.58 -12.03
CA GLY A 141 4.09 6.21 -10.70
C GLY A 141 3.41 7.59 -10.62
N GLU A 142 3.46 8.39 -11.70
CA GLU A 142 2.78 9.69 -11.76
C GLU A 142 1.28 9.61 -11.52
N SER A 143 0.64 8.52 -11.95
CA SER A 143 -0.80 8.32 -11.71
C SER A 143 -1.12 8.00 -10.25
N LEU A 144 -0.16 7.46 -9.48
CA LEU A 144 -0.31 7.12 -8.06
C LEU A 144 -0.13 8.34 -7.15
N THR A 145 0.57 9.38 -7.64
CA THR A 145 0.87 10.58 -6.85
C THR A 145 -0.16 11.70 -6.98
N LYS A 146 -1.07 11.62 -7.99
CA LYS A 146 -2.15 12.61 -8.19
C LYS A 146 -3.17 12.62 -7.04
N ALA A 147 -3.49 11.44 -6.49
CA ALA A 147 -4.34 11.28 -5.31
C ALA A 147 -3.64 10.26 -4.41
N LYS A 148 -2.81 10.76 -3.49
CA LYS A 148 -2.00 9.91 -2.62
C LYS A 148 -2.88 9.25 -1.57
N GLU A 149 -2.78 7.93 -1.51
CA GLU A 149 -3.34 7.10 -0.44
C GLU A 149 -2.27 6.83 0.62
N THR A 150 -2.69 6.56 1.84
CA THR A 150 -1.78 6.17 2.94
C THR A 150 -1.12 4.82 2.70
N ASN A 151 -1.80 3.92 1.98
CA ASN A 151 -1.24 2.70 1.41
C ASN A 151 -1.29 2.80 -0.13
N VAL A 152 -0.13 2.77 -0.79
CA VAL A 152 0.00 2.96 -2.24
C VAL A 152 -0.83 1.97 -3.08
N ILE A 153 -1.05 0.77 -2.57
CA ILE A 153 -1.83 -0.26 -3.28
C ILE A 153 -3.30 0.12 -3.42
N ASN A 154 -3.85 0.90 -2.49
CA ASN A 154 -5.21 1.41 -2.60
C ASN A 154 -5.42 2.24 -3.88
N SER A 155 -4.39 2.98 -4.30
CA SER A 155 -4.42 3.75 -5.56
C SER A 155 -4.52 2.88 -6.82
N MET A 156 -4.34 1.56 -6.71
CA MET A 156 -4.48 0.63 -7.86
C MET A 156 -5.92 0.16 -8.09
N ALA A 157 -6.84 0.44 -7.16
CA ALA A 157 -8.25 0.06 -7.30
C ALA A 157 -8.84 0.63 -8.61
N GLY A 158 -9.49 -0.23 -9.40
CA GLY A 158 -10.09 0.15 -10.68
C GLY A 158 -9.11 0.41 -11.84
N ARG A 159 -7.79 0.39 -11.62
CA ARG A 159 -6.78 0.68 -12.66
C ARG A 159 -6.25 -0.56 -13.37
N VAL A 160 -6.34 -1.72 -12.76
CA VAL A 160 -5.83 -2.99 -13.30
C VAL A 160 -6.98 -3.97 -13.47
N PRO A 161 -7.34 -4.40 -14.69
CA PRO A 161 -8.40 -5.38 -14.90
C PRO A 161 -8.11 -6.71 -14.18
N GLY A 162 -9.10 -7.20 -13.39
CA GLY A 162 -8.99 -8.43 -12.63
C GLY A 162 -8.18 -8.32 -11.32
N LEU A 163 -7.83 -7.11 -10.90
CA LEU A 163 -7.28 -6.80 -9.58
C LEU A 163 -8.41 -6.27 -8.68
N VAL A 164 -8.66 -6.95 -7.57
CA VAL A 164 -9.57 -6.50 -6.52
C VAL A 164 -8.71 -5.99 -5.35
N VAL A 165 -8.96 -4.77 -4.95
CA VAL A 165 -8.28 -4.11 -3.83
C VAL A 165 -9.32 -3.79 -2.77
N SER A 166 -9.16 -4.37 -1.58
CA SER A 166 -10.07 -4.19 -0.44
C SER A 166 -9.30 -3.59 0.73
N GLN A 167 -9.70 -2.40 1.13
CA GLN A 167 -9.17 -1.72 2.31
C GLN A 167 -9.83 -2.25 3.57
N THR A 168 -9.11 -2.24 4.69
CA THR A 168 -9.67 -2.53 6.00
C THR A 168 -10.19 -1.25 6.66
N ALA A 169 -11.11 -1.38 7.62
CA ALA A 169 -11.63 -0.25 8.41
C ALA A 169 -10.72 0.11 9.61
N SER A 170 -9.46 -0.32 9.59
CA SER A 170 -8.50 -0.14 10.70
C SER A 170 -7.78 1.23 10.69
N GLY A 171 -8.29 2.17 9.91
CA GLY A 171 -7.73 3.52 9.83
C GLY A 171 -6.55 3.64 8.84
N PRO A 172 -5.78 4.73 8.92
CA PRO A 172 -4.82 5.13 7.88
C PRO A 172 -3.61 4.19 7.73
N SER A 173 -3.30 3.38 8.74
CA SER A 173 -2.22 2.38 8.71
C SER A 173 -2.74 0.95 8.52
N GLY A 174 -3.99 0.80 8.07
CA GLY A 174 -4.61 -0.49 7.80
C GLY A 174 -3.94 -1.25 6.66
N SER A 175 -4.04 -2.57 6.73
CA SER A 175 -3.61 -3.45 5.65
C SER A 175 -4.56 -3.37 4.45
N THR A 176 -4.05 -3.76 3.29
CA THR A 176 -4.85 -3.84 2.07
C THR A 176 -4.84 -5.26 1.54
N ARG A 177 -6.01 -5.86 1.42
CA ARG A 177 -6.14 -7.17 0.77
C ARG A 177 -6.21 -6.99 -0.73
N VAL A 178 -5.31 -7.68 -1.43
CA VAL A 178 -5.25 -7.67 -2.89
C VAL A 178 -5.49 -9.08 -3.40
N ILE A 179 -6.42 -9.22 -4.35
CA ILE A 179 -6.72 -10.48 -5.02
C ILE A 179 -6.60 -10.28 -6.52
N LEU A 180 -5.83 -11.15 -7.16
CA LEU A 180 -5.60 -11.11 -8.60
C LEU A 180 -6.27 -12.32 -9.28
N ARG A 181 -7.30 -12.05 -10.12
CA ARG A 181 -8.08 -13.07 -10.85
C ARG A 181 -8.86 -14.06 -9.96
N GLY A 182 -9.26 -13.65 -8.76
CA GLY A 182 -10.03 -14.46 -7.82
C GLY A 182 -9.17 -15.24 -6.83
N SER A 183 -9.83 -15.87 -5.84
CA SER A 183 -9.19 -16.71 -4.84
C SER A 183 -8.98 -18.11 -5.42
N THR A 184 -7.78 -18.64 -5.34
CA THR A 184 -7.40 -19.97 -5.86
C THR A 184 -7.24 -21.00 -4.76
N GLU A 185 -7.07 -20.56 -3.51
CA GLU A 185 -6.96 -21.43 -2.34
C GLU A 185 -8.13 -21.18 -1.38
N MET A 186 -8.67 -22.25 -0.81
CA MET A 186 -9.73 -22.20 0.21
C MET A 186 -9.21 -21.76 1.57
N THR A 187 -7.96 -22.10 1.87
CA THR A 187 -7.25 -21.74 3.10
C THR A 187 -5.95 -21.07 2.75
N GLY A 188 -5.57 -20.06 3.53
CA GLY A 188 -4.30 -19.36 3.33
C GLY A 188 -4.45 -17.96 2.72
N ASN A 189 -3.30 -17.39 2.34
CA ASN A 189 -3.20 -16.03 1.87
C ASN A 189 -3.22 -15.98 0.33
N ASN A 190 -4.37 -15.64 -0.25
CA ASN A 190 -4.54 -15.50 -1.71
C ASN A 190 -3.96 -14.18 -2.28
N GLN A 191 -3.04 -13.53 -1.58
CA GLN A 191 -2.45 -12.28 -2.04
C GLN A 191 -1.27 -12.51 -2.99
N PRO A 192 -1.03 -11.62 -3.98
CA PRO A 192 0.11 -11.70 -4.88
C PRO A 192 1.43 -11.43 -4.14
N LEU A 193 2.53 -11.95 -4.70
CA LEU A 193 3.87 -11.61 -4.24
C LEU A 193 4.20 -10.17 -4.65
N TYR A 194 4.69 -9.37 -3.71
CA TYR A 194 5.26 -8.05 -4.00
C TYR A 194 6.78 -8.18 -4.19
N VAL A 195 7.29 -7.52 -5.22
CA VAL A 195 8.72 -7.50 -5.54
C VAL A 195 9.14 -6.07 -5.82
N ILE A 196 10.17 -5.57 -5.13
CA ILE A 196 10.68 -4.21 -5.27
C ILE A 196 12.09 -4.26 -5.84
N ASP A 197 12.30 -3.67 -7.02
CA ASP A 197 13.58 -3.65 -7.74
C ASP A 197 14.21 -5.04 -7.93
N GLY A 198 13.37 -6.09 -7.99
CA GLY A 198 13.78 -7.50 -8.16
C GLY A 198 13.90 -8.28 -6.85
N VAL A 199 13.76 -7.66 -5.68
CA VAL A 199 13.79 -8.33 -4.38
C VAL A 199 12.38 -8.52 -3.84
N PRO A 200 11.97 -9.74 -3.45
CA PRO A 200 10.69 -9.97 -2.77
C PRO A 200 10.55 -9.12 -1.51
N LEU A 201 9.35 -8.62 -1.26
CA LEU A 201 8.97 -7.88 -0.06
C LEU A 201 8.28 -8.84 0.91
N ASP A 202 8.57 -8.73 2.19
CA ASP A 202 7.72 -9.32 3.22
C ASP A 202 6.46 -8.46 3.43
N ASN A 203 5.32 -9.02 3.05
CA ASN A 203 4.02 -8.38 3.23
C ASN A 203 3.21 -9.02 4.37
N THR A 204 3.87 -9.63 5.34
CA THR A 204 3.22 -10.25 6.50
C THR A 204 2.44 -9.19 7.28
N ASN A 205 1.17 -9.49 7.56
CA ASN A 205 0.39 -8.75 8.55
C ASN A 205 0.64 -9.39 9.93
N TYR A 206 1.19 -8.62 10.87
CA TYR A 206 1.54 -9.10 12.21
C TYR A 206 0.33 -9.31 13.13
N GLY A 207 -0.85 -8.82 12.73
CA GLY A 207 -2.12 -9.05 13.42
C GLY A 207 -3.28 -8.68 12.54
N SER A 208 -4.23 -9.59 12.41
CA SER A 208 -5.50 -9.36 11.72
C SER A 208 -6.65 -9.61 12.68
N ALA A 209 -7.71 -8.81 12.57
CA ALA A 209 -8.93 -9.06 13.31
C ALA A 209 -9.61 -10.34 12.81
N GLY A 210 -9.90 -11.25 13.73
CA GLY A 210 -10.75 -12.41 13.47
C GLY A 210 -12.23 -12.09 13.71
N THR A 211 -13.08 -13.15 13.69
CA THR A 211 -14.53 -13.03 13.97
C THR A 211 -14.79 -12.40 15.34
N TYR A 212 -14.00 -12.81 16.34
CA TYR A 212 -14.14 -12.32 17.73
C TYR A 212 -13.37 -11.03 18.02
N GLY A 213 -12.87 -10.37 16.97
CA GLY A 213 -12.21 -9.09 17.09
C GLY A 213 -10.68 -9.16 17.01
N GLY A 214 -10.06 -8.02 17.25
CA GLY A 214 -8.61 -7.81 17.18
C GLY A 214 -8.27 -6.50 16.51
N TYR A 215 -6.98 -6.33 16.22
CA TYR A 215 -6.45 -5.17 15.53
C TYR A 215 -5.78 -5.60 14.22
N ASP A 216 -5.98 -4.81 13.19
CA ASP A 216 -5.17 -4.91 11.97
C ASP A 216 -3.89 -4.10 12.17
N LEU A 217 -2.76 -4.78 12.21
CA LEU A 217 -1.46 -4.16 12.48
C LEU A 217 -0.74 -3.64 11.22
N GLY A 218 -1.45 -3.65 10.08
CA GLY A 218 -0.93 -3.18 8.79
C GLY A 218 -0.14 -4.25 8.05
N ASP A 219 0.44 -3.87 6.92
CA ASP A 219 1.22 -4.73 6.03
C ASP A 219 2.58 -4.11 5.66
N GLY A 220 3.42 -4.86 4.96
CA GLY A 220 4.75 -4.41 4.55
C GLY A 220 4.69 -3.37 3.42
N ILE A 221 3.73 -3.52 2.49
CA ILE A 221 3.61 -2.67 1.31
C ILE A 221 3.17 -1.25 1.66
N SER A 222 2.45 -1.06 2.75
CA SER A 222 2.02 0.26 3.24
C SER A 222 3.19 1.20 3.53
N SER A 223 4.39 0.67 3.78
CA SER A 223 5.59 1.44 4.11
C SER A 223 6.24 2.12 2.90
N ILE A 224 5.78 1.85 1.67
CA ILE A 224 6.38 2.39 0.46
C ILE A 224 5.84 3.77 0.14
N ASN A 225 6.76 4.71 -0.12
CA ASN A 225 6.39 6.05 -0.56
C ASN A 225 6.01 6.04 -2.05
N PRO A 226 4.78 6.48 -2.43
CA PRO A 226 4.36 6.57 -3.83
C PRO A 226 5.25 7.47 -4.70
N ASP A 227 5.87 8.52 -4.13
CA ASP A 227 6.74 9.44 -4.87
C ASP A 227 8.04 8.80 -5.35
N ASP A 228 8.46 7.69 -4.71
CA ASP A 228 9.65 6.95 -5.10
C ASP A 228 9.37 5.88 -6.16
N ILE A 229 8.11 5.68 -6.56
CA ILE A 229 7.73 4.67 -7.55
C ILE A 229 7.83 5.24 -8.96
N GLU A 230 8.54 4.54 -9.85
CA GLU A 230 8.59 4.79 -11.28
C GLU A 230 7.40 4.15 -11.98
N ASN A 231 7.19 2.83 -11.76
CA ASN A 231 6.06 2.08 -12.26
C ASN A 231 5.73 0.86 -11.39
N ILE A 232 4.50 0.36 -11.55
CA ILE A 232 4.04 -0.92 -11.00
C ILE A 232 3.58 -1.80 -12.15
N SER A 233 4.23 -2.97 -12.32
CA SER A 233 3.85 -3.98 -13.29
C SER A 233 3.16 -5.16 -12.59
N VAL A 234 1.95 -5.52 -13.03
CA VAL A 234 1.17 -6.63 -12.48
C VAL A 234 1.26 -7.82 -13.42
N LEU A 235 1.94 -8.88 -12.98
CA LEU A 235 2.08 -10.14 -13.71
C LEU A 235 0.90 -11.05 -13.37
N LYS A 236 0.07 -11.33 -14.38
CA LYS A 236 -1.20 -12.05 -14.21
C LYS A 236 -1.10 -13.50 -14.64
N GLY A 237 -1.25 -14.39 -13.68
CA GLY A 237 -1.33 -15.83 -13.89
C GLY A 237 -0.02 -16.59 -13.69
N PRO A 238 -0.09 -17.93 -13.56
CA PRO A 238 1.03 -18.77 -13.15
C PRO A 238 2.23 -18.72 -14.10
N ALA A 239 2.01 -18.65 -15.42
CA ALA A 239 3.08 -18.58 -16.40
C ALA A 239 3.94 -17.30 -16.26
N ALA A 240 3.30 -16.17 -15.86
CA ALA A 240 4.01 -14.92 -15.63
C ALA A 240 4.86 -14.94 -14.36
N SER A 241 4.48 -15.77 -13.40
CA SER A 241 5.07 -15.81 -12.05
C SER A 241 5.93 -17.05 -11.78
N ALA A 242 5.98 -18.01 -12.70
CA ALA A 242 6.72 -19.27 -12.52
C ALA A 242 8.20 -19.07 -12.12
N LEU A 243 8.85 -18.00 -12.58
CA LEU A 243 10.23 -17.68 -12.20
C LEU A 243 10.39 -17.28 -10.71
N TYR A 244 9.30 -16.93 -10.00
CA TYR A 244 9.33 -16.65 -8.56
C TYR A 244 8.93 -17.84 -7.69
N GLY A 245 8.58 -18.99 -8.31
CA GLY A 245 8.26 -20.25 -7.64
C GLY A 245 6.95 -20.21 -6.83
N SER A 246 6.88 -21.01 -5.76
CA SER A 246 5.70 -21.19 -4.91
C SER A 246 5.13 -19.89 -4.36
N ARG A 247 5.97 -18.90 -4.06
CA ARG A 247 5.57 -17.60 -3.51
C ARG A 247 4.70 -16.77 -4.45
N ALA A 248 4.71 -17.08 -5.73
CA ALA A 248 4.03 -16.33 -6.78
C ALA A 248 2.79 -17.05 -7.36
N SER A 249 2.26 -18.06 -6.67
CA SER A 249 1.06 -18.82 -7.08
C SER A 249 -0.14 -17.92 -7.39
N HIS A 250 -0.28 -16.79 -6.68
CA HIS A 250 -1.37 -15.81 -6.83
C HIS A 250 -1.01 -14.61 -7.70
N GLY A 251 0.08 -14.70 -8.48
CA GLY A 251 0.60 -13.60 -9.31
C GLY A 251 1.65 -12.76 -8.61
N VAL A 252 2.17 -11.75 -9.33
CA VAL A 252 3.25 -10.89 -8.83
C VAL A 252 2.94 -9.43 -9.13
N ILE A 253 3.20 -8.56 -8.16
CA ILE A 253 3.19 -7.11 -8.31
C ILE A 253 4.63 -6.63 -8.22
N LEU A 254 5.18 -6.20 -9.37
CA LEU A 254 6.54 -5.68 -9.47
C LEU A 254 6.52 -4.17 -9.32
N ILE A 255 7.29 -3.65 -8.39
CA ILE A 255 7.45 -2.23 -8.14
C ILE A 255 8.87 -1.83 -8.53
N THR A 256 8.97 -0.90 -9.47
CA THR A 256 10.23 -0.29 -9.85
C THR A 256 10.34 1.09 -9.23
N THR A 257 11.43 1.36 -8.51
CA THR A 257 11.64 2.67 -7.90
C THR A 257 12.43 3.61 -8.82
N LYS A 258 12.20 4.93 -8.66
CA LYS A 258 12.87 5.97 -9.44
C LYS A 258 14.37 5.99 -9.21
N LYS A 259 15.12 6.30 -10.27
CA LYS A 259 16.56 6.54 -10.27
C LYS A 259 16.85 8.00 -10.63
N ALA A 260 18.05 8.46 -10.37
CA ALA A 260 18.55 9.66 -11.04
C ALA A 260 18.78 9.32 -12.52
N ASP A 261 18.08 10.02 -13.42
CA ASP A 261 17.97 9.68 -14.85
C ASP A 261 19.14 10.19 -15.72
N GLY A 262 20.06 10.94 -15.14
CA GLY A 262 21.22 11.48 -15.86
C GLY A 262 20.93 12.66 -16.79
N LYS A 263 19.65 13.07 -16.93
CA LYS A 263 19.26 14.19 -17.78
C LYS A 263 19.64 15.53 -17.16
N GLU A 264 19.47 15.65 -15.84
CA GLU A 264 19.81 16.84 -15.08
C GLU A 264 21.02 16.60 -14.19
N LYS A 265 21.96 17.55 -14.16
CA LYS A 265 23.12 17.45 -13.28
C LYS A 265 22.75 17.51 -11.81
N PHE A 266 21.71 18.27 -11.49
CA PHE A 266 21.19 18.46 -10.15
C PHE A 266 19.72 18.88 -10.21
N SER A 267 18.85 18.24 -9.43
CA SER A 267 17.46 18.65 -9.27
C SER A 267 17.01 18.54 -7.82
N VAL A 268 16.09 19.42 -7.43
CA VAL A 268 15.37 19.39 -6.16
C VAL A 268 13.89 19.44 -6.47
N GLU A 269 13.16 18.46 -5.94
CA GLU A 269 11.70 18.36 -6.10
C GLU A 269 11.06 18.41 -4.71
N TYR A 270 9.94 19.11 -4.60
CA TYR A 270 9.10 19.08 -3.42
C TYR A 270 7.66 18.77 -3.82
N ASN A 271 7.04 17.85 -3.10
CA ASN A 271 5.66 17.43 -3.33
C ASN A 271 4.90 17.42 -1.99
N GLY A 272 3.99 18.38 -1.82
CA GLY A 272 3.11 18.48 -0.66
C GLY A 272 1.69 18.05 -1.01
N THR A 273 1.05 17.22 -0.17
CA THR A 273 -0.35 16.78 -0.33
C THR A 273 -1.06 16.95 1.00
N LEU A 274 -2.23 17.55 0.95
CA LEU A 274 -3.16 17.64 2.08
C LEU A 274 -4.46 16.93 1.72
N THR A 275 -4.84 15.94 2.53
CA THR A 275 -6.09 15.18 2.37
C THR A 275 -6.99 15.45 3.56
N ILE A 276 -8.26 15.71 3.29
CA ILE A 276 -9.30 15.94 4.30
C ILE A 276 -10.28 14.78 4.21
N ASP A 277 -10.46 14.07 5.33
CA ASP A 277 -11.30 12.88 5.42
C ASP A 277 -12.54 13.16 6.26
N THR A 278 -13.69 12.71 5.79
CA THR A 278 -14.96 12.80 6.52
C THR A 278 -15.64 11.43 6.53
N GLN A 279 -16.53 11.24 7.49
CA GLN A 279 -17.34 10.03 7.58
C GLN A 279 -18.17 9.85 6.29
N LEU A 280 -18.02 8.69 5.64
CA LEU A 280 -18.74 8.35 4.41
C LEU A 280 -20.19 7.94 4.69
N SER A 281 -20.43 7.09 5.71
CA SER A 281 -21.74 6.58 6.09
C SER A 281 -22.16 7.12 7.45
N LYS A 282 -23.36 7.61 7.57
CA LYS A 282 -23.92 8.18 8.81
C LYS A 282 -24.84 7.23 9.57
N TRP A 283 -25.09 6.01 9.03
CA TRP A 283 -26.00 5.00 9.60
C TRP A 283 -27.36 5.52 10.03
N ASN A 284 -27.88 6.54 9.36
CA ASN A 284 -29.18 7.14 9.64
C ASN A 284 -30.34 6.52 8.87
N ASP A 285 -30.06 5.46 8.08
CA ASP A 285 -31.07 4.66 7.37
C ASP A 285 -31.57 3.50 8.26
N ILE A 286 -31.96 3.86 9.48
CA ILE A 286 -32.53 2.96 10.48
C ILE A 286 -33.96 3.41 10.82
N GLN A 287 -34.75 2.51 11.46
CA GLN A 287 -36.11 2.85 11.87
C GLN A 287 -36.11 4.03 12.85
N GLN A 288 -37.13 4.92 12.74
CA GLN A 288 -37.28 6.16 13.49
C GLN A 288 -38.61 6.25 14.25
N ILE A 289 -39.13 5.09 14.71
CA ILE A 289 -40.45 4.99 15.35
C ILE A 289 -40.32 4.49 16.78
N TYR A 290 -39.58 3.39 16.97
CA TYR A 290 -39.44 2.72 18.25
C TYR A 290 -38.10 3.05 18.88
N GLY A 291 -38.11 3.27 20.20
CA GLY A 291 -36.91 3.61 20.93
C GLY A 291 -36.28 2.43 21.66
N MET A 292 -35.37 2.75 22.58
CA MET A 292 -34.65 1.80 23.42
C MET A 292 -35.59 0.83 24.12
N GLY A 293 -35.27 -0.47 24.06
CA GLY A 293 -36.03 -1.55 24.67
C GLY A 293 -36.27 -2.72 23.75
N SER A 294 -37.07 -3.70 24.23
CA SER A 294 -37.45 -4.91 23.50
C SER A 294 -38.88 -5.29 23.74
N ASN A 295 -39.53 -5.98 22.80
CA ASN A 295 -40.89 -6.49 22.91
C ASN A 295 -41.92 -5.42 23.28
N GLY A 296 -41.75 -4.20 22.80
CA GLY A 296 -42.67 -3.06 23.10
C GLY A 296 -42.55 -2.49 24.50
N THR A 297 -41.54 -2.88 25.29
CA THR A 297 -41.28 -2.42 26.64
C THR A 297 -39.88 -1.82 26.75
N TYR A 298 -39.70 -0.90 27.67
CA TYR A 298 -38.37 -0.35 28.04
C TYR A 298 -38.02 -0.73 29.47
N SER A 299 -36.72 -0.77 29.77
CA SER A 299 -36.23 -1.00 31.11
C SER A 299 -36.40 0.31 31.95
N ILE A 300 -36.86 0.16 33.20
CA ILE A 300 -37.10 1.30 34.09
C ILE A 300 -35.78 2.01 34.46
N ASP A 301 -34.69 1.26 34.54
CA ASP A 301 -33.37 1.74 34.93
C ASP A 301 -32.55 2.37 33.80
N ALA A 302 -33.08 2.37 32.55
CA ALA A 302 -32.43 2.91 31.35
C ALA A 302 -30.96 2.47 31.12
N ILE A 303 -30.51 1.43 31.81
CA ILE A 303 -29.17 0.81 31.66
C ILE A 303 -29.25 -0.48 30.86
N SER A 304 -30.40 -1.17 30.89
CA SER A 304 -30.66 -2.37 30.12
C SER A 304 -31.19 -2.02 28.73
N ASN A 305 -30.88 -2.87 27.74
CA ASN A 305 -31.33 -2.73 26.35
C ASN A 305 -30.89 -1.43 25.64
N THR A 306 -29.78 -0.83 26.03
CA THR A 306 -29.21 0.37 25.37
C THR A 306 -28.78 0.12 23.92
N ASN A 307 -28.69 -1.15 23.50
CA ASN A 307 -28.30 -1.60 22.18
C ASN A 307 -29.46 -2.21 21.37
N THR A 308 -30.70 -2.05 21.80
CA THR A 308 -31.91 -2.50 21.10
C THR A 308 -32.90 -1.36 20.94
N SER A 309 -33.63 -1.31 19.81
CA SER A 309 -34.58 -0.27 19.44
C SER A 309 -35.96 -0.84 19.11
N TRP A 310 -36.41 -1.80 19.92
CA TRP A 310 -37.74 -2.44 19.83
C TRP A 310 -38.56 -2.29 21.10
N GLY A 311 -38.33 -1.16 21.80
CA GLY A 311 -39.14 -0.71 22.91
C GLY A 311 -40.47 -0.10 22.46
N PRO A 312 -41.14 0.72 23.33
CA PRO A 312 -42.33 1.46 22.96
C PRO A 312 -42.07 2.50 21.86
N LYS A 313 -43.13 3.05 21.30
CA LYS A 313 -43.07 4.19 20.41
C LYS A 313 -42.44 5.39 21.12
N ALA A 314 -41.41 5.97 20.51
CA ALA A 314 -40.64 7.07 21.09
C ALA A 314 -41.23 8.41 20.65
N ASP A 315 -42.31 8.86 21.31
CA ASP A 315 -43.04 10.06 20.99
C ASP A 315 -42.72 11.29 21.92
N GLY A 316 -41.81 11.08 22.89
CA GLY A 316 -41.37 12.11 23.83
C GLY A 316 -42.29 12.30 25.02
N ASN A 317 -43.42 11.59 25.14
CA ASN A 317 -44.39 11.76 26.24
C ASN A 317 -43.85 11.18 27.56
N ASN A 318 -42.93 10.24 27.51
CA ASN A 318 -42.34 9.62 28.70
C ASN A 318 -40.93 10.19 28.95
N MET A 319 -40.61 10.34 30.25
CA MET A 319 -39.30 10.76 30.73
C MET A 319 -38.55 9.53 31.25
N LEU A 320 -37.31 9.34 30.86
CA LEU A 320 -36.40 8.33 31.41
C LEU A 320 -35.19 8.98 32.05
N THR A 321 -34.77 8.45 33.20
CA THR A 321 -33.52 8.84 33.83
C THR A 321 -32.42 7.91 33.30
N TYR A 322 -31.42 8.48 32.67
CA TYR A 322 -30.31 7.77 32.07
C TYR A 322 -29.16 7.54 33.08
N PHE A 323 -28.13 6.80 32.68
CA PHE A 323 -27.01 6.40 33.51
C PHE A 323 -26.25 7.56 34.19
N ASP A 324 -26.31 8.75 33.62
CA ASP A 324 -25.70 9.98 34.12
C ASP A 324 -26.61 10.74 35.12
N GLY A 325 -27.69 10.11 35.55
CA GLY A 325 -28.66 10.71 36.48
C GLY A 325 -29.60 11.78 35.87
N VAL A 326 -29.47 12.04 34.57
CA VAL A 326 -30.25 13.07 33.89
C VAL A 326 -31.53 12.49 33.29
N SER A 327 -32.69 13.05 33.65
CA SER A 327 -33.98 12.68 33.06
C SER A 327 -34.17 13.39 31.72
N ARG A 328 -34.48 12.64 30.67
CA ARG A 328 -34.69 13.13 29.31
C ARG A 328 -35.94 12.52 28.68
N PRO A 329 -36.60 13.26 27.74
CA PRO A 329 -37.73 12.71 26.99
C PRO A 329 -37.34 11.45 26.23
N TYR A 330 -38.16 10.43 26.24
CA TYR A 330 -38.01 9.22 25.45
C TYR A 330 -38.42 9.52 23.99
N LEU A 331 -37.46 10.08 23.23
CA LEU A 331 -37.64 10.59 21.89
C LEU A 331 -36.56 10.08 20.97
N ILE A 332 -36.91 9.83 19.70
CA ILE A 332 -35.93 9.48 18.65
C ILE A 332 -34.92 10.62 18.50
N ILE A 333 -33.67 10.26 18.43
CA ILE A 333 -32.54 11.15 18.14
C ILE A 333 -32.07 10.83 16.73
N PRO A 334 -32.44 11.64 15.72
CA PRO A 334 -31.91 11.46 14.36
C PRO A 334 -30.40 11.64 14.38
N ASP A 335 -29.66 10.83 13.69
CA ASP A 335 -28.20 10.91 13.63
C ASP A 335 -27.52 10.86 15.03
N ASN A 336 -27.90 9.84 15.81
CA ASN A 336 -27.40 9.67 17.19
C ASN A 336 -25.94 9.15 17.25
N THR A 337 -25.24 9.02 16.13
CA THR A 337 -23.91 8.38 16.04
C THR A 337 -22.84 9.26 15.42
N SER A 338 -23.15 10.09 14.42
CA SER A 338 -22.13 10.79 13.61
C SER A 338 -21.34 11.83 14.41
N GLY A 339 -21.92 12.39 15.48
CA GLY A 339 -21.25 13.36 16.36
C GLY A 339 -20.04 12.82 17.13
N PHE A 340 -19.78 11.50 17.09
CA PHE A 340 -18.57 10.91 17.63
C PHE A 340 -17.35 11.19 16.74
N PHE A 341 -17.53 11.16 15.43
CA PHE A 341 -16.44 11.31 14.47
C PHE A 341 -16.09 12.79 14.26
N ARG A 342 -14.84 13.01 13.91
CA ARG A 342 -14.30 14.34 13.55
C ARG A 342 -13.83 14.35 12.10
N THR A 343 -13.53 15.54 11.59
CA THR A 343 -12.79 15.67 10.32
C THR A 343 -11.36 15.17 10.50
N GLY A 344 -10.95 14.21 9.67
CA GLY A 344 -9.59 13.71 9.59
C GLY A 344 -8.74 14.60 8.69
N LEU A 345 -7.44 14.58 8.90
CA LEU A 345 -6.46 15.37 8.14
C LEU A 345 -5.19 14.57 7.95
N THR A 346 -4.77 14.40 6.68
CA THR A 346 -3.48 13.79 6.33
C THR A 346 -2.62 14.80 5.57
N ALA A 347 -1.45 15.12 6.12
CA ALA A 347 -0.45 15.93 5.44
C ALA A 347 0.75 15.05 5.07
N THR A 348 1.14 15.06 3.79
CA THR A 348 2.30 14.33 3.29
C THR A 348 3.23 15.30 2.57
N ASN A 349 4.47 15.38 3.00
CA ASN A 349 5.49 16.24 2.43
C ASN A 349 6.69 15.39 1.99
N THR A 350 7.03 15.44 0.71
CA THR A 350 8.17 14.72 0.14
C THR A 350 9.17 15.71 -0.44
N ALA A 351 10.42 15.62 -0.03
CA ALA A 351 11.54 16.35 -0.61
C ALA A 351 12.50 15.36 -1.29
N VAL A 352 12.89 15.64 -2.52
CA VAL A 352 13.79 14.80 -3.31
C VAL A 352 14.95 15.61 -3.81
N ILE A 353 16.16 15.07 -3.69
CA ILE A 353 17.38 15.62 -4.25
C ILE A 353 17.98 14.57 -5.18
N SER A 354 18.21 14.92 -6.43
CA SER A 354 18.87 14.07 -7.39
C SER A 354 20.09 14.76 -7.97
N ALA A 355 21.18 14.02 -8.12
CA ALA A 355 22.40 14.49 -8.75
C ALA A 355 22.92 13.44 -9.73
N SER A 356 23.39 13.88 -10.90
CA SER A 356 23.92 13.02 -11.94
C SER A 356 25.18 13.58 -12.56
N HIS A 357 26.16 12.70 -12.80
CA HIS A 357 27.37 13.01 -13.56
C HIS A 357 27.75 11.83 -14.47
N GLY A 358 27.67 12.05 -15.76
CA GLY A 358 27.90 10.99 -16.76
C GLY A 358 26.90 9.83 -16.57
N LYS A 359 27.43 8.64 -16.27
CA LYS A 359 26.64 7.43 -16.03
C LYS A 359 26.37 7.15 -14.55
N THR A 360 26.76 8.05 -13.67
CA THR A 360 26.57 7.93 -12.22
C THR A 360 25.46 8.85 -11.77
N GLY A 361 24.52 8.32 -11.02
CA GLY A 361 23.40 9.06 -10.45
C GLY A 361 23.18 8.71 -8.98
N VAL A 362 22.78 9.69 -8.19
CA VAL A 362 22.37 9.55 -6.80
C VAL A 362 21.05 10.25 -6.61
N ARG A 363 20.08 9.59 -6.00
CA ARG A 363 18.78 10.13 -5.63
C ARG A 363 18.55 9.90 -4.14
N PHE A 364 18.23 10.96 -3.43
CA PHE A 364 17.80 10.93 -2.03
C PHE A 364 16.37 11.46 -1.94
N SER A 365 15.51 10.80 -1.18
CA SER A 365 14.18 11.29 -0.85
C SER A 365 13.91 11.16 0.65
N TYR A 366 13.19 12.15 1.17
CA TYR A 366 12.64 12.15 2.52
C TYR A 366 11.16 12.50 2.45
N THR A 367 10.34 11.68 3.11
CA THR A 367 8.89 11.92 3.22
C THR A 367 8.48 11.93 4.69
N ASP A 368 7.77 12.98 5.09
CA ASP A 368 7.05 13.08 6.36
C ASP A 368 5.55 13.02 6.09
N MET A 369 4.87 12.05 6.73
CA MET A 369 3.42 11.89 6.69
C MET A 369 2.86 11.99 8.11
N ARG A 370 1.89 12.86 8.28
CA ARG A 370 1.16 13.07 9.53
C ARG A 370 -0.33 12.91 9.28
N ASN A 371 -0.95 12.01 10.01
CA ASN A 371 -2.39 11.78 9.94
C ASN A 371 -3.04 12.02 11.30
N LYS A 372 -4.18 12.71 11.28
CA LYS A 372 -5.18 12.73 12.34
C LYS A 372 -6.44 12.10 11.78
N ASP A 373 -6.81 10.95 12.30
CA ASP A 373 -7.94 10.17 11.79
C ASP A 373 -9.30 10.79 12.15
N ILE A 374 -10.36 10.32 11.47
CA ILE A 374 -11.76 10.68 11.81
C ILE A 374 -12.16 10.17 13.20
N VAL A 375 -11.55 9.10 13.69
CA VAL A 375 -11.73 8.60 15.06
C VAL A 375 -10.94 9.49 16.03
N PRO A 376 -11.56 10.02 17.08
CA PRO A 376 -10.86 10.82 18.09
C PRO A 376 -9.65 10.09 18.68
N LYS A 377 -8.56 10.83 18.98
CA LYS A 377 -7.31 10.31 19.54
C LYS A 377 -6.52 9.34 18.65
N THR A 378 -7.05 8.90 17.51
CA THR A 378 -6.29 8.09 16.54
C THR A 378 -5.43 9.01 15.68
N HIS A 379 -4.14 8.68 15.58
CA HIS A 379 -3.19 9.38 14.72
C HIS A 379 -2.03 8.47 14.31
N MET A 380 -1.44 8.83 13.17
CA MET A 380 -0.27 8.15 12.62
C MET A 380 0.79 9.16 12.21
N SER A 381 2.04 8.80 12.41
CA SER A 381 3.18 9.48 11.77
C SER A 381 4.04 8.46 11.06
N ARG A 382 4.50 8.80 9.85
CA ARG A 382 5.41 7.97 9.06
C ARG A 382 6.50 8.83 8.45
N ASN A 383 7.74 8.41 8.64
CA ASN A 383 8.91 9.01 8.03
C ASN A 383 9.61 7.98 7.14
N ASN A 384 9.81 8.33 5.87
CA ASN A 384 10.52 7.49 4.92
C ASN A 384 11.80 8.18 4.48
N PHE A 385 12.91 7.45 4.51
CA PHE A 385 14.21 7.86 3.94
C PHE A 385 14.58 6.86 2.84
N SER A 386 14.90 7.36 1.66
CA SER A 386 15.35 6.53 0.55
C SER A 386 16.61 7.12 -0.06
N LEU A 387 17.62 6.30 -0.24
CA LEU A 387 18.84 6.63 -0.97
C LEU A 387 19.03 5.59 -2.07
N ARG A 388 19.20 6.02 -3.31
CA ARG A 388 19.54 5.16 -4.43
C ARG A 388 20.73 5.74 -5.17
N ALA A 389 21.72 4.88 -5.45
CA ALA A 389 22.91 5.22 -6.24
C ALA A 389 23.06 4.21 -7.37
N ASN A 390 23.31 4.69 -8.58
CA ASN A 390 23.56 3.85 -9.73
C ASN A 390 24.76 4.37 -10.52
N THR A 391 25.53 3.44 -11.10
CA THR A 391 26.69 3.79 -11.95
C THR A 391 26.98 2.70 -12.96
N SER A 392 27.53 3.09 -14.11
CA SER A 392 28.05 2.16 -15.12
C SER A 392 29.56 2.37 -15.30
N LEU A 393 30.33 1.41 -14.84
CA LEU A 393 31.80 1.40 -14.88
C LEU A 393 32.27 0.43 -15.98
N SER A 394 32.62 0.92 -17.17
CA SER A 394 33.06 0.11 -18.30
C SER A 394 32.08 -1.05 -18.60
N LYS A 395 32.36 -2.26 -18.12
CA LYS A 395 31.55 -3.46 -18.31
C LYS A 395 30.63 -3.82 -17.13
N VAL A 396 30.65 -3.04 -16.04
CA VAL A 396 29.90 -3.33 -14.82
C VAL A 396 28.91 -2.22 -14.53
N ASP A 397 27.62 -2.59 -14.43
CA ASP A 397 26.56 -1.71 -13.96
C ASP A 397 26.24 -2.04 -12.50
N LEU A 398 26.25 -1.03 -11.65
CA LEU A 398 25.95 -1.13 -10.22
C LEU A 398 24.70 -0.31 -9.90
N ASP A 399 23.82 -0.88 -9.09
CA ASP A 399 22.62 -0.21 -8.58
C ASP A 399 22.46 -0.59 -7.10
N PHE A 400 22.41 0.38 -6.24
CA PHE A 400 22.32 0.20 -4.79
C PHE A 400 21.21 1.09 -4.24
N SER A 401 20.37 0.54 -3.36
CA SER A 401 19.35 1.30 -2.67
C SER A 401 19.23 0.92 -1.19
N VAL A 402 18.99 1.93 -0.37
CA VAL A 402 18.69 1.80 1.06
C VAL A 402 17.41 2.56 1.33
N ASN A 403 16.49 1.92 2.04
CA ASN A 403 15.24 2.52 2.48
C ASN A 403 15.09 2.27 3.98
N TYR A 404 14.71 3.30 4.71
CA TYR A 404 14.35 3.22 6.12
C TYR A 404 13.00 3.87 6.33
N THR A 405 12.11 3.19 7.02
CA THR A 405 10.79 3.69 7.38
C THR A 405 10.57 3.56 8.87
N ARG A 406 10.20 4.67 9.51
CA ARG A 406 9.67 4.71 10.87
C ARG A 406 8.20 5.07 10.82
N GLU A 407 7.35 4.22 11.43
CA GLU A 407 5.92 4.47 11.59
C GLU A 407 5.52 4.32 13.05
N ASP A 408 4.79 5.32 13.55
CA ASP A 408 4.20 5.32 14.88
C ASP A 408 2.69 5.53 14.74
N VAL A 409 1.88 4.65 15.34
CA VAL A 409 0.41 4.75 15.33
C VAL A 409 -0.11 4.63 16.75
N LYS A 410 -1.03 5.53 17.10
CA LYS A 410 -1.73 5.50 18.39
C LYS A 410 -3.22 5.29 18.18
N ASN A 411 -3.82 4.43 19.01
CA ASN A 411 -5.24 4.12 19.05
C ASN A 411 -5.77 3.60 17.69
N ARG A 412 -5.15 2.51 17.16
CA ARG A 412 -5.73 1.77 16.04
C ARG A 412 -7.15 1.33 16.40
N PRO A 413 -8.14 1.53 15.52
CA PRO A 413 -9.48 1.02 15.75
C PRO A 413 -9.49 -0.50 15.87
N ALA A 414 -10.17 -1.02 16.88
CA ALA A 414 -10.47 -2.43 16.98
C ALA A 414 -11.55 -2.82 15.96
N MET A 415 -11.50 -4.05 15.47
CA MET A 415 -12.34 -4.55 14.38
C MET A 415 -13.07 -5.84 14.76
N GLY A 416 -13.94 -6.33 13.85
CA GLY A 416 -14.73 -7.53 14.06
C GLY A 416 -15.68 -7.39 15.24
N ASP A 417 -15.98 -8.49 15.95
CA ASP A 417 -16.81 -8.48 17.15
C ASP A 417 -16.06 -8.08 18.44
N SER A 418 -15.02 -7.23 18.28
CA SER A 418 -14.33 -6.68 19.45
C SER A 418 -15.24 -5.80 20.28
N LYS A 419 -15.20 -5.96 21.60
CA LYS A 419 -15.88 -5.08 22.55
C LYS A 419 -15.49 -3.60 22.41
N ALA A 420 -14.29 -3.32 21.94
CA ALA A 420 -13.74 -1.99 21.69
C ALA A 420 -13.95 -1.50 20.25
N ASN A 421 -14.70 -2.23 19.41
CA ASN A 421 -15.02 -1.79 18.07
C ASN A 421 -16.01 -0.62 18.10
N ILE A 422 -15.50 0.58 17.84
CA ILE A 422 -16.25 1.84 17.90
C ILE A 422 -17.41 1.82 16.90
N GLY A 423 -17.19 1.37 15.67
CA GLY A 423 -18.23 1.29 14.64
C GLY A 423 -19.39 0.40 15.06
N LYS A 424 -19.09 -0.80 15.60
CA LYS A 424 -20.09 -1.72 16.15
C LYS A 424 -20.87 -1.07 17.29
N ASN A 425 -20.17 -0.50 18.29
CA ASN A 425 -20.80 0.03 19.49
C ASN A 425 -21.69 1.25 19.20
N LEU A 426 -21.31 2.09 18.23
CA LEU A 426 -22.14 3.20 17.77
C LEU A 426 -23.33 2.74 16.92
N MET A 427 -23.12 1.77 16.00
CA MET A 427 -24.17 1.29 15.11
C MET A 427 -25.28 0.55 15.88
N THR A 428 -24.93 -0.12 16.97
CA THR A 428 -25.90 -0.82 17.83
C THR A 428 -26.54 0.07 18.90
N LEU A 429 -26.15 1.35 18.99
CA LEU A 429 -26.75 2.29 19.95
C LEU A 429 -28.25 2.49 19.66
N ALA A 430 -29.06 2.41 20.72
CA ALA A 430 -30.50 2.57 20.58
C ALA A 430 -30.90 3.95 20.02
N THR A 431 -31.98 4.01 19.23
CA THR A 431 -32.41 5.21 18.51
C THR A 431 -32.78 6.39 19.41
N THR A 432 -33.10 6.13 20.68
CA THR A 432 -33.37 7.18 21.72
C THR A 432 -32.16 7.48 22.58
N TYR A 433 -30.96 7.03 22.18
CA TYR A 433 -29.74 7.21 22.94
C TYR A 433 -28.74 8.06 22.14
N ASP A 434 -28.24 9.16 22.69
CA ASP A 434 -27.27 10.03 22.03
C ASP A 434 -25.84 9.62 22.40
N GLN A 435 -24.97 9.42 21.40
CA GLN A 435 -23.56 9.18 21.64
C GLN A 435 -22.93 10.32 22.48
N ALA A 436 -23.46 11.55 22.41
CA ALA A 436 -22.93 12.67 23.17
C ALA A 436 -23.00 12.47 24.68
N TRP A 437 -23.99 11.70 25.18
CA TRP A 437 -24.12 11.40 26.61
C TRP A 437 -23.01 10.45 27.07
N LEU A 438 -22.51 9.61 26.18
CA LEU A 438 -21.39 8.69 26.46
C LEU A 438 -20.06 9.41 26.72
N LYS A 439 -19.98 10.75 26.55
CA LYS A 439 -18.84 11.57 26.98
C LYS A 439 -18.65 11.52 28.49
N THR A 440 -19.70 11.22 29.27
CA THR A 440 -19.63 10.87 30.69
C THR A 440 -19.18 9.42 30.83
N TYR A 441 -17.99 9.12 30.32
CA TYR A 441 -17.45 7.75 30.25
C TYR A 441 -16.82 7.27 31.55
N GLN A 442 -16.59 8.16 32.53
CA GLN A 442 -16.06 7.85 33.84
C GLN A 442 -16.89 8.53 34.94
N ASP A 443 -16.94 7.90 36.10
CA ASP A 443 -17.54 8.45 37.30
C ASP A 443 -16.60 9.41 38.05
N GLU A 444 -16.98 9.85 39.25
CA GLU A 444 -16.23 10.76 40.12
C GLU A 444 -14.88 10.14 40.61
N ASN A 445 -14.82 8.83 40.67
CA ASN A 445 -13.62 8.08 41.07
C ASN A 445 -12.68 7.78 39.88
N GLY A 446 -13.07 8.19 38.65
CA GLY A 446 -12.34 7.89 37.43
C GLY A 446 -12.55 6.47 36.92
N GLU A 447 -13.57 5.76 37.45
CA GLU A 447 -13.95 4.42 37.04
C GLU A 447 -14.92 4.43 35.85
N TYR A 448 -15.10 3.30 35.19
CA TYR A 448 -15.98 3.15 34.04
C TYR A 448 -17.44 3.47 34.42
N SER A 449 -18.03 4.45 33.74
CA SER A 449 -19.47 4.74 33.92
C SER A 449 -20.33 3.63 33.34
N ASN A 450 -21.16 3.02 34.19
CA ASN A 450 -22.06 1.95 33.77
C ASN A 450 -23.26 2.49 32.98
N TRP A 451 -23.12 2.57 31.67
CA TRP A 451 -24.16 3.07 30.77
C TRP A 451 -25.07 1.97 30.18
N ASN A 452 -24.63 0.71 30.26
CA ASN A 452 -25.26 -0.44 29.56
C ASN A 452 -25.32 -1.73 30.40
N GLY A 453 -25.34 -1.64 31.73
CA GLY A 453 -25.38 -2.80 32.60
C GLY A 453 -24.05 -3.54 32.70
N MET A 454 -22.91 -2.86 32.44
CA MET A 454 -21.57 -3.47 32.39
C MET A 454 -21.45 -4.56 31.33
N ASP A 455 -22.17 -4.41 30.21
CA ASP A 455 -22.09 -5.39 29.11
C ASP A 455 -20.63 -5.54 28.64
N PRO A 456 -20.02 -6.73 28.78
CA PRO A 456 -18.65 -6.96 28.40
C PRO A 456 -18.42 -6.96 26.89
N TYR A 457 -19.48 -6.92 26.08
CA TYR A 457 -19.39 -6.94 24.61
C TYR A 457 -19.48 -5.56 23.99
N ASN A 458 -19.92 -4.52 24.72
CA ASN A 458 -20.11 -3.17 24.21
C ASN A 458 -19.50 -2.14 25.17
N VAL A 459 -18.23 -1.82 24.96
CA VAL A 459 -17.52 -0.80 25.76
C VAL A 459 -17.91 0.60 25.24
N ASN A 460 -18.08 1.55 26.17
CA ASN A 460 -18.29 2.96 25.81
C ASN A 460 -17.19 3.44 24.84
N PRO A 461 -17.55 3.93 23.62
CA PRO A 461 -16.57 4.32 22.61
C PRO A 461 -15.63 5.44 23.09
N TYR A 462 -16.07 6.36 23.96
CA TYR A 462 -15.19 7.38 24.54
C TYR A 462 -14.21 6.78 25.54
N TRP A 463 -14.63 5.85 26.41
CA TRP A 463 -13.72 5.11 27.27
C TRP A 463 -12.67 4.38 26.44
N GLY A 464 -13.10 3.72 25.37
CA GLY A 464 -12.22 2.97 24.45
C GLY A 464 -11.10 3.82 23.84
N VAL A 465 -11.33 5.11 23.56
CA VAL A 465 -10.31 5.99 22.95
C VAL A 465 -9.56 6.88 23.94
N TYR A 466 -10.11 7.10 25.14
CA TYR A 466 -9.49 7.99 26.14
C TYR A 466 -8.78 7.27 27.26
N LYS A 467 -9.25 6.08 27.66
CA LYS A 467 -8.68 5.28 28.77
C LYS A 467 -7.96 4.03 28.28
N ASN A 468 -8.58 3.26 27.39
CA ASN A 468 -7.89 2.16 26.72
C ASN A 468 -7.01 2.73 25.60
N GLN A 469 -5.77 2.30 25.54
CA GLN A 469 -4.82 2.82 24.56
C GLN A 469 -4.10 1.68 23.88
N ASN A 470 -3.86 1.84 22.59
CA ASN A 470 -2.89 1.00 21.91
C ASN A 470 -1.88 1.86 21.14
N ILE A 471 -0.65 1.39 21.11
CA ILE A 471 0.46 2.06 20.44
C ILE A 471 1.19 1.03 19.60
N SER A 472 1.46 1.33 18.35
CA SER A 472 2.35 0.51 17.54
C SER A 472 3.47 1.35 16.96
N GLN A 473 4.66 0.75 16.92
CA GLN A 473 5.86 1.33 16.34
C GLN A 473 6.48 0.34 15.37
N LYS A 474 6.83 0.79 14.17
CA LYS A 474 7.48 -0.02 13.14
C LYS A 474 8.72 0.67 12.65
N ASP A 475 9.84 -0.04 12.72
CA ASP A 475 11.09 0.31 12.07
C ASP A 475 11.36 -0.72 10.98
N GLN A 476 11.40 -0.27 9.71
CA GLN A 476 11.68 -1.12 8.57
C GLN A 476 12.93 -0.62 7.86
N PHE A 477 13.90 -1.49 7.71
CA PHE A 477 15.12 -1.25 6.96
C PHE A 477 15.19 -2.19 5.76
N ARG A 478 15.41 -1.66 4.57
CA ARG A 478 15.55 -2.40 3.33
C ARG A 478 16.83 -1.99 2.61
N LEU A 479 17.59 -2.98 2.19
CA LEU A 479 18.80 -2.80 1.38
C LEU A 479 18.69 -3.67 0.15
N ASN A 480 18.99 -3.12 -1.01
CA ASN A 480 19.07 -3.82 -2.27
C ASN A 480 20.35 -3.42 -3.01
N GLY A 481 21.13 -4.40 -3.43
CA GLY A 481 22.32 -4.25 -4.24
C GLY A 481 22.23 -5.11 -5.49
N LYS A 482 22.47 -4.52 -6.67
CA LYS A 482 22.51 -5.22 -7.94
C LYS A 482 23.80 -4.87 -8.68
N ALA A 483 24.48 -5.89 -9.16
CA ALA A 483 25.65 -5.77 -10.02
C ALA A 483 25.41 -6.55 -11.30
N ILE A 484 25.64 -5.93 -12.47
CA ILE A 484 25.51 -6.55 -13.79
C ILE A 484 26.87 -6.45 -14.47
N TRP A 485 27.50 -7.60 -14.74
CA TRP A 485 28.72 -7.68 -15.51
C TRP A 485 28.39 -8.02 -16.97
N ASN A 486 28.60 -7.07 -17.86
CA ASN A 486 28.47 -7.22 -19.31
C ASN A 486 29.75 -7.87 -19.88
N ILE A 487 29.80 -9.19 -19.89
CA ILE A 487 30.99 -9.97 -20.35
C ILE A 487 31.26 -9.68 -21.81
N ASN A 488 30.21 -9.79 -22.63
CA ASN A 488 30.21 -9.44 -24.05
C ASN A 488 28.80 -8.93 -24.44
N PRO A 489 28.55 -8.51 -25.70
CA PRO A 489 27.24 -8.03 -26.13
C PRO A 489 26.08 -9.00 -25.93
N HIS A 490 26.37 -10.30 -25.87
CA HIS A 490 25.37 -11.37 -25.80
C HIS A 490 25.21 -11.96 -24.39
N LEU A 491 26.26 -11.92 -23.55
CA LEU A 491 26.29 -12.59 -22.24
C LEU A 491 26.47 -11.58 -21.10
N LYS A 492 25.56 -11.61 -20.13
CA LYS A 492 25.63 -10.83 -18.89
C LYS A 492 25.51 -11.75 -17.68
N LEU A 493 26.25 -11.44 -16.63
CA LEU A 493 26.05 -12.01 -15.30
C LEU A 493 25.45 -10.93 -14.39
N GLN A 494 24.38 -11.25 -13.68
CA GLN A 494 23.74 -10.36 -12.73
C GLN A 494 23.70 -11.01 -11.36
N GLY A 495 24.24 -10.32 -10.36
CA GLY A 495 24.06 -10.64 -8.94
C GLY A 495 23.12 -9.66 -8.29
N THR A 496 22.17 -10.15 -7.49
CA THR A 496 21.25 -9.32 -6.69
C THR A 496 21.29 -9.79 -5.24
N LEU A 497 21.52 -8.85 -4.32
CA LEU A 497 21.44 -9.06 -2.88
C LEU A 497 20.33 -8.17 -2.34
N GLY A 498 19.38 -8.74 -1.63
CA GLY A 498 18.33 -8.02 -0.93
C GLY A 498 18.22 -8.45 0.52
N THR A 499 18.01 -7.51 1.41
CA THR A 499 17.66 -7.80 2.80
C THR A 499 16.59 -6.83 3.28
N GLU A 500 15.71 -7.35 4.10
CA GLU A 500 14.68 -6.59 4.80
C GLU A 500 14.70 -6.98 6.27
N MET A 501 14.67 -5.98 7.14
CA MET A 501 14.61 -6.14 8.58
C MET A 501 13.48 -5.26 9.12
N ASN A 502 12.54 -5.89 9.82
CA ASN A 502 11.41 -5.23 10.44
C ASN A 502 11.45 -5.47 11.94
N TRP A 503 11.36 -4.39 12.70
CA TRP A 503 11.10 -4.40 14.14
C TRP A 503 9.75 -3.72 14.34
N PHE A 504 8.80 -4.48 14.83
CA PHE A 504 7.44 -3.99 15.06
C PHE A 504 7.07 -4.27 16.52
N THR A 505 6.61 -3.25 17.22
CA THR A 505 6.08 -3.38 18.57
C THR A 505 4.62 -2.93 18.61
N PHE A 506 3.81 -3.65 19.37
CA PHE A 506 2.43 -3.32 19.60
C PHE A 506 2.11 -3.46 21.09
N GLU A 507 1.69 -2.36 21.70
CA GLU A 507 1.22 -2.28 23.06
C GLU A 507 -0.30 -2.10 23.06
N ASP A 508 -1.03 -2.94 23.82
CA ASP A 508 -2.47 -2.86 24.01
C ASP A 508 -2.77 -2.81 25.52
N TYR A 509 -3.20 -1.65 25.97
CA TYR A 509 -3.58 -1.38 27.34
C TYR A 509 -5.09 -1.29 27.49
N GLN A 510 -5.65 -2.06 28.41
CA GLN A 510 -7.03 -2.01 28.85
C GLN A 510 -7.06 -1.53 30.31
N ALA A 511 -7.67 -0.38 30.54
CA ALA A 511 -7.71 0.23 31.88
C ALA A 511 -8.54 -0.63 32.83
N PRO A 512 -8.21 -0.63 34.14
CA PRO A 512 -9.07 -1.24 35.16
C PRO A 512 -10.50 -0.71 35.08
N THR A 513 -11.45 -1.51 35.54
CA THR A 513 -12.91 -1.28 35.47
C THR A 513 -13.50 -1.33 34.05
N THR A 514 -12.70 -1.54 33.00
CA THR A 514 -13.22 -1.81 31.64
C THR A 514 -14.01 -3.13 31.68
N PRO A 515 -15.27 -3.18 31.20
CA PRO A 515 -16.07 -4.41 31.15
C PRO A 515 -15.33 -5.55 30.46
N GLY A 516 -15.14 -6.69 31.18
CA GLY A 516 -14.36 -7.84 30.77
C GLY A 516 -12.83 -7.68 30.85
N PHE A 517 -12.36 -6.60 31.50
CA PHE A 517 -10.98 -6.36 31.93
C PHE A 517 -10.98 -5.57 33.26
N GLU A 518 -11.81 -5.99 34.19
CA GLU A 518 -12.08 -5.27 35.44
C GLU A 518 -10.81 -5.01 36.24
N ALA A 519 -9.85 -5.95 36.19
CA ALA A 519 -8.55 -5.82 36.85
C ALA A 519 -7.46 -5.17 35.95
N GLY A 520 -7.82 -4.71 34.79
CA GLY A 520 -6.88 -4.16 33.80
C GLY A 520 -6.00 -5.21 33.09
N ARG A 521 -5.48 -4.86 31.92
CA ARG A 521 -4.56 -5.69 31.12
C ARG A 521 -3.57 -4.84 30.35
N LEU A 522 -2.32 -5.27 30.29
CA LEU A 522 -1.30 -4.76 29.37
C LEU A 522 -0.74 -5.90 28.53
N GLN A 523 -0.75 -5.77 27.22
CA GLN A 523 -0.12 -6.72 26.32
C GLN A 523 0.90 -6.03 25.44
N ASN A 524 2.17 -6.47 25.55
CA ASN A 524 3.27 -6.00 24.72
C ASN A 524 3.68 -7.11 23.75
N SER A 525 3.55 -6.84 22.46
CA SER A 525 3.93 -7.76 21.39
C SER A 525 5.11 -7.17 20.61
N THR A 526 6.16 -7.97 20.44
CA THR A 526 7.33 -7.61 19.64
C THR A 526 7.49 -8.62 18.51
N PHE A 527 7.63 -8.11 17.29
CA PHE A 527 7.84 -8.90 16.09
C PHE A 527 9.15 -8.46 15.46
N GLU A 528 10.08 -9.38 15.36
CA GLU A 528 11.33 -9.21 14.62
C GLU A 528 11.27 -10.08 13.37
N ASN A 529 11.42 -9.48 12.20
CA ASN A 529 11.44 -10.19 10.95
C ASN A 529 12.71 -9.84 10.17
N ARG A 530 13.42 -10.85 9.71
CA ARG A 530 14.64 -10.72 8.91
C ARG A 530 14.54 -11.57 7.67
N MET A 531 14.59 -10.94 6.52
CA MET A 531 14.54 -11.60 5.23
C MET A 531 15.85 -11.35 4.46
N TYR A 532 16.36 -12.40 3.83
CA TYR A 532 17.54 -12.35 2.99
C TYR A 532 17.22 -13.00 1.65
N ASN A 533 17.61 -12.35 0.57
CA ASN A 533 17.48 -12.87 -0.79
C ASN A 533 18.78 -12.66 -1.55
N PHE A 534 19.37 -13.74 -2.01
CA PHE A 534 20.53 -13.70 -2.90
C PHE A 534 20.17 -14.39 -4.21
N GLU A 535 20.46 -13.73 -5.33
CA GLU A 535 20.15 -14.23 -6.67
C GLU A 535 21.35 -14.04 -7.60
N LEU A 536 21.65 -15.05 -8.40
CA LEU A 536 22.64 -15.00 -9.46
C LEU A 536 22.00 -15.44 -10.78
N LEU A 537 22.14 -14.62 -11.82
CA LEU A 537 21.61 -14.88 -13.16
C LEU A 537 22.69 -14.81 -14.22
N ALA A 538 22.66 -15.77 -15.14
CA ALA A 538 23.33 -15.67 -16.42
C ALA A 538 22.27 -15.37 -17.50
N LEU A 539 22.44 -14.28 -18.21
CA LEU A 539 21.53 -13.79 -19.25
C LEU A 539 22.23 -13.80 -20.59
N TYR A 540 21.71 -14.58 -21.51
CA TYR A 540 22.21 -14.65 -22.88
C TYR A 540 21.16 -14.17 -23.87
N ASN A 541 21.52 -13.29 -24.79
CA ASN A 541 20.64 -12.82 -25.87
C ASN A 541 21.40 -12.75 -27.19
N ASN A 542 20.75 -13.21 -28.24
CA ASN A 542 21.31 -13.15 -29.60
C ASN A 542 20.18 -13.18 -30.65
N THR A 543 20.44 -12.60 -31.81
CA THR A 543 19.53 -12.61 -32.97
C THR A 543 20.28 -13.24 -34.16
N TRP A 544 19.68 -14.27 -34.76
CA TRP A 544 20.20 -14.94 -35.93
C TRP A 544 19.18 -14.82 -37.09
N GLY A 545 19.40 -13.89 -37.99
CA GLY A 545 18.45 -13.60 -39.07
C GLY A 545 17.08 -13.20 -38.49
N ASP A 546 16.03 -13.97 -38.79
CA ASP A 546 14.67 -13.76 -38.31
C ASP A 546 14.39 -14.32 -36.90
N PHE A 547 15.35 -14.94 -36.24
CA PHE A 547 15.20 -15.62 -34.96
C PHE A 547 15.84 -14.82 -33.83
N ASP A 548 15.05 -14.48 -32.82
CA ASP A 548 15.50 -13.92 -31.55
C ASP A 548 15.58 -15.01 -30.49
N PHE A 549 16.69 -15.10 -29.77
CA PHE A 549 16.90 -16.03 -28.68
C PHE A 549 17.27 -15.28 -27.41
N ASN A 550 16.53 -15.54 -26.33
CA ASN A 550 16.87 -15.07 -24.99
C ASN A 550 16.89 -16.26 -24.03
N GLY A 551 18.03 -16.53 -23.43
CA GLY A 551 18.25 -17.57 -22.43
C GLY A 551 18.53 -16.96 -21.07
N THR A 552 17.97 -17.54 -20.01
CA THR A 552 18.24 -17.19 -18.61
C THR A 552 18.53 -18.45 -17.84
N LEU A 553 19.62 -18.48 -17.08
CA LEU A 553 19.92 -19.50 -16.08
C LEU A 553 20.14 -18.79 -14.75
N GLY A 554 19.51 -19.25 -13.68
CA GLY A 554 19.58 -18.56 -12.40
C GLY A 554 19.51 -19.49 -11.21
N GLY A 555 20.06 -19.01 -10.09
CA GLY A 555 19.93 -19.60 -8.77
C GLY A 555 19.56 -18.55 -7.74
N ASN A 556 18.76 -18.95 -6.75
CA ASN A 556 18.28 -18.07 -5.69
C ASN A 556 18.34 -18.77 -4.34
N ILE A 557 18.76 -18.06 -3.31
CA ILE A 557 18.67 -18.45 -1.90
C ILE A 557 17.79 -17.41 -1.22
N PHE A 558 16.67 -17.85 -0.68
CA PHE A 558 15.73 -17.05 0.08
C PHE A 558 15.64 -17.57 1.51
N LYS A 559 15.79 -16.68 2.51
CA LYS A 559 15.72 -17.04 3.91
C LYS A 559 14.89 -16.02 4.68
N VAL A 560 14.02 -16.52 5.58
CA VAL A 560 13.24 -15.75 6.54
C VAL A 560 13.50 -16.28 7.94
N ASP A 561 13.67 -15.37 8.89
CA ASP A 561 13.83 -15.65 10.32
C ASP A 561 12.99 -14.65 11.11
N ASN A 562 11.88 -15.11 11.68
CA ASN A 562 10.97 -14.29 12.45
C ASN A 562 10.94 -14.75 13.90
N LEU A 563 10.94 -13.77 14.81
CA LEU A 563 10.77 -13.96 16.24
C LEU A 563 9.58 -13.12 16.70
N THR A 564 8.63 -13.76 17.35
CA THR A 564 7.49 -13.07 17.99
C THR A 564 7.55 -13.31 19.48
N THR A 565 7.49 -12.25 20.26
CA THR A 565 7.40 -12.31 21.72
C THR A 565 6.17 -11.53 22.17
N ILE A 566 5.27 -12.19 22.90
CA ILE A 566 4.05 -11.58 23.44
C ILE A 566 4.14 -11.69 24.97
N THR A 567 4.13 -10.54 25.63
CA THR A 567 4.07 -10.43 27.09
C THR A 567 2.69 -9.91 27.46
N THR A 568 1.94 -10.69 28.24
CA THR A 568 0.63 -10.30 28.75
C THR A 568 0.71 -10.16 30.26
N ALA A 569 0.32 -9.00 30.76
CA ALA A 569 0.24 -8.65 32.17
C ALA A 569 -1.21 -8.37 32.57
N GLN A 570 -1.66 -8.94 33.67
CA GLN A 570 -3.03 -8.85 34.20
C GLN A 570 -3.02 -8.54 35.68
N ASP A 571 -4.16 -8.07 36.21
CA ASP A 571 -4.34 -7.73 37.61
C ASP A 571 -3.45 -6.54 38.03
N MET A 572 -3.84 -5.34 37.58
CA MET A 572 -3.13 -4.08 37.81
C MET A 572 -3.22 -3.65 39.26
N GLN A 573 -2.10 -3.54 39.95
CA GLN A 573 -1.99 -3.16 41.38
C GLN A 573 -1.79 -1.64 41.57
N ILE A 574 -1.11 -0.99 40.63
CA ILE A 574 -0.79 0.44 40.71
C ILE A 574 -1.53 1.14 39.55
N ARG A 575 -2.65 1.80 39.88
CA ARG A 575 -3.47 2.51 38.87
C ARG A 575 -2.67 3.63 38.21
N ASP A 576 -3.00 3.90 36.95
CA ASP A 576 -2.43 4.98 36.11
C ASP A 576 -0.92 4.89 35.81
N VAL A 577 -0.26 3.80 36.22
CA VAL A 577 1.12 3.50 35.88
C VAL A 577 1.17 2.34 34.88
N ILE A 578 1.22 2.66 33.59
CA ILE A 578 1.22 1.67 32.51
C ILE A 578 2.65 1.10 32.37
N ALA A 579 2.97 0.14 33.19
CA ALA A 579 4.25 -0.58 33.22
C ALA A 579 4.04 -2.04 33.64
N LEU A 580 4.82 -2.97 33.14
CA LEU A 580 4.67 -4.39 33.47
C LEU A 580 4.73 -4.66 34.97
N LEU A 581 5.58 -3.92 35.70
CA LEU A 581 5.72 -4.05 37.17
C LEU A 581 4.48 -3.59 37.94
N SER A 582 3.54 -2.92 37.31
CA SER A 582 2.29 -2.52 37.94
C SER A 582 1.24 -3.64 37.98
N PHE A 583 1.55 -4.80 37.43
CA PHE A 583 0.66 -5.95 37.34
C PHE A 583 1.18 -7.14 38.15
N ASN A 584 0.24 -7.90 38.69
CA ASN A 584 0.54 -9.04 39.56
C ASN A 584 0.85 -10.32 38.75
N GLU A 585 0.17 -10.51 37.62
CA GLU A 585 0.32 -11.69 36.79
C GLU A 585 0.97 -11.33 35.45
N ILE A 586 2.12 -11.95 35.15
CA ILE A 586 2.83 -11.75 33.88
C ILE A 586 3.07 -13.10 33.21
N SER A 587 2.67 -13.22 31.97
CA SER A 587 2.94 -14.37 31.10
C SER A 587 3.69 -13.95 29.85
N VAL A 588 4.61 -14.81 29.39
CA VAL A 588 5.40 -14.56 28.16
C VAL A 588 5.23 -15.76 27.23
N GLU A 589 4.91 -15.46 25.96
CA GLU A 589 4.86 -16.42 24.87
C GLU A 589 5.89 -16.02 23.83
N GLN A 590 6.64 -17.00 23.30
CA GLN A 590 7.63 -16.76 22.28
C GLN A 590 7.50 -17.78 21.17
N ASN A 591 7.40 -17.30 19.92
CA ASN A 591 7.29 -18.10 18.72
C ASN A 591 8.38 -17.75 17.72
N THR A 592 8.94 -18.76 17.06
CA THR A 592 9.93 -18.60 16.00
C THR A 592 9.38 -19.16 14.70
N TYR A 593 9.71 -18.50 13.58
CA TYR A 593 9.38 -18.94 12.24
C TYR A 593 10.65 -18.85 11.39
N ARG A 594 11.19 -19.99 10.94
CA ARG A 594 12.40 -20.04 10.12
C ARG A 594 12.14 -20.84 8.87
N LYS A 595 12.45 -20.23 7.72
CA LYS A 595 12.26 -20.85 6.41
C LYS A 595 13.41 -20.51 5.49
N GLN A 596 13.87 -21.51 4.73
CA GLN A 596 14.83 -21.32 3.65
C GLN A 596 14.36 -22.04 2.40
N ILE A 597 14.48 -21.38 1.26
CA ILE A 597 14.21 -21.96 -0.06
C ILE A 597 15.46 -21.75 -0.92
N ASN A 598 16.00 -22.85 -1.44
CA ASN A 598 17.07 -22.84 -2.45
C ASN A 598 16.46 -23.16 -3.80
N SER A 599 16.81 -22.41 -4.83
CA SER A 599 16.17 -22.52 -6.13
C SER A 599 17.20 -22.54 -7.26
N LEU A 600 16.92 -23.37 -8.27
CA LEU A 600 17.62 -23.35 -9.55
C LEU A 600 16.58 -23.26 -10.66
N TYR A 601 16.78 -22.39 -11.65
CA TYR A 601 15.81 -22.19 -12.71
C TYR A 601 16.45 -21.77 -14.03
N GLY A 602 15.75 -22.12 -15.11
CA GLY A 602 16.09 -21.72 -16.46
C GLY A 602 14.87 -21.24 -17.23
N ALA A 603 15.08 -20.31 -18.13
CA ALA A 603 14.06 -19.84 -19.05
C ALA A 603 14.65 -19.62 -20.44
N VAL A 604 13.86 -19.96 -21.45
CA VAL A 604 14.18 -19.72 -22.86
C VAL A 604 13.01 -19.00 -23.51
N ASN A 605 13.32 -17.94 -24.25
CA ASN A 605 12.36 -17.22 -25.08
C ASN A 605 12.89 -17.24 -26.52
N LEU A 606 12.05 -17.71 -27.45
CA LEU A 606 12.31 -17.77 -28.88
C LEU A 606 11.32 -16.83 -29.58
N GLY A 607 11.85 -15.92 -30.39
CA GLY A 607 11.07 -15.07 -31.29
C GLY A 607 11.33 -15.42 -32.76
N TRP A 608 10.33 -15.40 -33.62
CA TRP A 608 10.46 -15.55 -35.05
C TRP A 608 9.73 -14.44 -35.79
N LYS A 609 10.46 -13.70 -36.62
CA LYS A 609 9.98 -12.56 -37.44
C LYS A 609 9.19 -11.52 -36.64
N HIS A 610 9.44 -11.38 -35.36
CA HIS A 610 8.66 -10.53 -34.46
C HIS A 610 7.14 -10.83 -34.43
N MET A 611 6.73 -12.01 -34.94
CA MET A 611 5.33 -12.44 -35.06
C MET A 611 4.99 -13.59 -34.13
N VAL A 612 5.87 -14.58 -34.04
CA VAL A 612 5.66 -15.77 -33.20
C VAL A 612 6.65 -15.77 -32.07
N TYR A 613 6.18 -15.97 -30.86
CA TYR A 613 7.03 -16.08 -29.68
C TYR A 613 6.66 -17.32 -28.89
N PHE A 614 7.67 -17.98 -28.35
CA PHE A 614 7.55 -19.15 -27.49
C PHE A 614 8.43 -18.96 -26.26
N ASP A 615 7.84 -19.13 -25.05
CA ASP A 615 8.54 -19.10 -23.78
C ASP A 615 8.44 -20.47 -23.12
N ALA A 616 9.55 -20.96 -22.58
CA ALA A 616 9.61 -22.13 -21.72
C ALA A 616 10.38 -21.79 -20.44
N THR A 617 9.86 -22.16 -19.29
CA THR A 617 10.53 -21.97 -18.00
C THR A 617 10.47 -23.25 -17.19
N LEU A 618 11.57 -23.57 -16.53
CA LEU A 618 11.65 -24.66 -15.56
C LEU A 618 12.33 -24.12 -14.29
N ARG A 619 11.69 -24.35 -13.15
CA ARG A 619 12.24 -23.99 -11.84
C ARG A 619 12.16 -25.18 -10.90
N ALA A 620 13.22 -25.42 -10.15
CA ALA A 620 13.30 -26.36 -9.06
C ALA A 620 13.50 -25.59 -7.75
N ASP A 621 12.60 -25.78 -6.79
CA ASP A 621 12.71 -25.23 -5.44
C ASP A 621 12.92 -26.36 -4.43
N GLN A 622 13.84 -26.16 -3.50
CA GLN A 622 14.06 -26.99 -2.33
C GLN A 622 13.68 -26.19 -1.08
N SER A 623 12.63 -26.62 -0.38
CA SER A 623 12.11 -25.92 0.81
C SER A 623 12.45 -26.64 2.11
N SER A 624 12.93 -25.90 3.10
CA SER A 624 13.22 -26.41 4.45
C SER A 624 11.98 -26.78 5.26
N THR A 625 10.78 -26.45 4.76
CA THR A 625 9.50 -26.71 5.46
C THR A 625 8.94 -28.10 5.16
N LEU A 626 9.59 -28.84 4.28
CA LEU A 626 9.12 -30.10 3.74
C LEU A 626 10.00 -31.26 4.20
N PRO A 627 9.50 -32.53 4.14
CA PRO A 627 10.27 -33.71 4.54
C PRO A 627 11.56 -33.84 3.74
N LEU A 628 12.69 -34.20 4.37
CA LEU A 628 13.99 -34.29 3.75
C LEU A 628 14.05 -35.18 2.48
N ASN A 629 13.20 -36.22 2.43
CA ASN A 629 13.11 -37.15 1.31
C ASN A 629 12.16 -36.67 0.20
N ASN A 630 11.43 -35.57 0.40
CA ASN A 630 10.49 -34.98 -0.56
C ASN A 630 10.38 -33.46 -0.37
N ASN A 631 11.50 -32.76 -0.45
CA ASN A 631 11.57 -31.30 -0.20
C ASN A 631 11.77 -30.47 -1.47
N SER A 632 11.75 -31.11 -2.64
CA SER A 632 12.03 -30.45 -3.92
C SER A 632 10.85 -30.55 -4.85
N TYR A 633 10.53 -29.46 -5.54
CA TYR A 633 9.44 -29.33 -6.49
C TYR A 633 9.91 -28.73 -7.80
N LEU A 634 9.27 -29.17 -8.90
CA LEU A 634 9.49 -28.63 -10.23
C LEU A 634 8.27 -27.79 -10.65
N TYR A 635 8.56 -26.63 -11.20
CA TYR A 635 7.57 -25.70 -11.74
C TYR A 635 7.81 -25.46 -13.22
N PRO A 636 7.26 -26.28 -14.13
CA PRO A 636 7.30 -26.04 -15.56
C PRO A 636 6.26 -25.00 -15.98
N SER A 637 6.65 -24.16 -16.96
CA SER A 637 5.72 -23.22 -17.58
C SER A 637 6.06 -23.09 -19.07
N PHE A 638 5.01 -23.06 -19.90
CA PHE A 638 5.10 -22.85 -21.34
C PHE A 638 4.11 -21.77 -21.76
N SER A 639 4.55 -20.86 -22.61
CA SER A 639 3.63 -19.90 -23.21
C SER A 639 4.01 -19.64 -24.67
N GLY A 640 2.99 -19.37 -25.48
CA GLY A 640 3.14 -18.99 -26.88
C GLY A 640 2.30 -17.79 -27.21
N SER A 641 2.78 -16.98 -28.13
CA SER A 641 1.98 -15.88 -28.70
C SER A 641 2.21 -15.73 -30.20
N PHE A 642 1.12 -15.35 -30.87
CA PHE A 642 1.10 -15.12 -32.31
C PHE A 642 0.45 -13.79 -32.62
N ILE A 643 1.21 -12.88 -33.25
CA ILE A 643 0.75 -11.55 -33.68
C ILE A 643 0.27 -11.69 -35.12
N PHE A 644 -1.01 -12.04 -35.28
CA PHE A 644 -1.59 -12.30 -36.59
C PHE A 644 -1.83 -11.03 -37.42
N SER A 645 -1.86 -9.85 -36.77
CA SER A 645 -1.97 -8.55 -37.49
C SER A 645 -0.79 -8.27 -38.40
N GLU A 646 0.39 -8.86 -38.15
CA GLU A 646 1.55 -8.70 -39.03
C GLU A 646 1.39 -9.39 -40.40
N ILE A 647 0.47 -10.38 -40.49
CA ILE A 647 0.15 -11.08 -41.77
C ILE A 647 -0.97 -10.36 -42.53
N ILE A 648 -1.85 -9.65 -41.80
CA ILE A 648 -3.01 -9.00 -42.39
C ILE A 648 -2.61 -7.63 -42.94
N ASN A 649 -2.59 -7.52 -44.27
CA ASN A 649 -2.18 -6.30 -44.99
C ASN A 649 -3.15 -5.10 -44.82
N LYS A 650 -4.12 -5.17 -43.90
CA LYS A 650 -5.13 -4.12 -43.63
C LYS A 650 -4.88 -3.47 -42.29
N LYS A 651 -3.74 -2.79 -42.14
CA LYS A 651 -3.36 -2.13 -40.85
C LYS A 651 -4.37 -1.07 -40.40
N ASN A 652 -5.15 -0.47 -41.32
CA ASN A 652 -6.18 0.52 -40.98
C ASN A 652 -7.44 -0.09 -40.35
N ALA A 653 -7.74 -1.38 -40.62
CA ALA A 653 -8.94 -2.04 -40.09
C ALA A 653 -8.64 -2.81 -38.78
N LEU A 654 -7.42 -3.29 -38.63
CA LEU A 654 -6.96 -4.04 -37.44
C LEU A 654 -5.50 -3.69 -37.13
N PRO A 655 -5.25 -2.59 -36.42
CA PRO A 655 -3.89 -2.12 -36.16
C PRO A 655 -3.06 -3.10 -35.33
N TYR A 656 -3.69 -3.88 -34.46
CA TYR A 656 -3.02 -4.90 -33.64
C TYR A 656 -3.94 -6.06 -33.28
N GLY A 657 -3.49 -7.28 -33.56
CA GLY A 657 -4.18 -8.52 -33.19
C GLY A 657 -3.19 -9.58 -32.74
N LYS A 658 -3.39 -10.12 -31.53
CA LYS A 658 -2.51 -11.11 -30.90
C LYS A 658 -3.31 -12.21 -30.23
N ILE A 659 -2.95 -13.47 -30.48
CA ILE A 659 -3.43 -14.64 -29.75
C ILE A 659 -2.29 -15.10 -28.84
N ARG A 660 -2.63 -15.50 -27.63
CA ARG A 660 -1.68 -16.06 -26.66
C ARG A 660 -2.28 -17.23 -25.91
N MET A 661 -1.44 -18.22 -25.62
CA MET A 661 -1.76 -19.37 -24.80
C MET A 661 -0.65 -19.56 -23.78
N SER A 662 -1.01 -19.97 -22.57
CA SER A 662 -0.04 -20.29 -21.53
C SER A 662 -0.54 -21.41 -20.65
N TRP A 663 0.39 -22.26 -20.24
CA TRP A 663 0.19 -23.32 -19.28
C TRP A 663 1.36 -23.29 -18.28
N ALA A 664 1.05 -23.46 -17.00
CA ALA A 664 2.05 -23.54 -15.95
C ALA A 664 1.54 -24.39 -14.80
N GLN A 665 2.46 -25.08 -14.15
CA GLN A 665 2.23 -25.76 -12.89
C GLN A 665 3.01 -25.03 -11.81
N VAL A 666 2.31 -24.62 -10.76
CA VAL A 666 2.87 -23.95 -9.58
C VAL A 666 2.25 -24.59 -8.34
N GLY A 667 3.05 -24.93 -7.37
CA GLY A 667 2.62 -25.46 -6.08
C GLY A 667 2.92 -24.47 -4.96
N SER A 668 2.35 -24.69 -3.79
CA SER A 668 2.64 -23.96 -2.55
C SER A 668 3.31 -24.92 -1.55
N ASP A 669 4.34 -24.45 -0.85
CA ASP A 669 4.87 -25.16 0.31
C ASP A 669 4.10 -24.79 1.58
N THR A 670 4.37 -25.48 2.69
CA THR A 670 3.69 -25.27 3.97
C THR A 670 4.47 -24.32 4.90
N ASN A 671 3.85 -23.95 6.02
CA ASN A 671 4.54 -23.27 7.10
C ASN A 671 5.56 -24.20 7.77
N PRO A 672 6.63 -23.66 8.38
CA PRO A 672 7.60 -24.45 9.15
C PRO A 672 6.96 -25.20 10.31
N TYR A 673 7.64 -26.26 10.76
CA TYR A 673 7.32 -27.04 11.97
C TYR A 673 6.01 -27.82 11.93
N GLN A 674 5.47 -28.12 10.72
CA GLN A 674 4.22 -28.89 10.54
C GLN A 674 4.44 -30.37 10.24
N LEU A 675 5.71 -30.84 10.21
CA LEU A 675 6.05 -32.22 9.83
C LEU A 675 5.90 -33.24 10.98
N GLY A 676 5.81 -32.79 12.20
CA GLY A 676 5.72 -33.62 13.41
C GLY A 676 4.39 -33.45 14.13
N LEU A 677 3.97 -34.49 14.85
CA LEU A 677 2.92 -34.35 15.85
C LEU A 677 3.50 -33.55 17.02
N VAL A 678 2.89 -32.43 17.34
CA VAL A 678 3.27 -31.59 18.47
C VAL A 678 2.11 -31.49 19.47
N TYR A 679 2.44 -31.42 20.72
CA TYR A 679 1.50 -31.16 21.79
C TYR A 679 1.67 -29.73 22.27
N THR A 680 0.58 -28.97 22.35
CA THR A 680 0.60 -27.65 22.96
C THR A 680 0.18 -27.78 24.42
N LYS A 681 0.97 -27.17 25.33
CA LYS A 681 0.59 -27.06 26.73
C LYS A 681 -0.68 -26.20 26.83
N SER A 682 -1.75 -26.75 27.38
CA SER A 682 -2.97 -25.99 27.61
C SER A 682 -2.72 -24.85 28.60
N LYS A 683 -3.33 -23.69 28.33
CA LYS A 683 -3.37 -22.57 29.29
C LYS A 683 -4.25 -22.89 30.51
N TYR A 684 -5.13 -23.88 30.40
CA TYR A 684 -5.96 -24.33 31.51
C TYR A 684 -5.24 -25.40 32.31
N THR A 685 -4.89 -25.09 33.53
CA THR A 685 -4.32 -26.05 34.48
C THR A 685 -5.45 -26.56 35.38
N TYR A 686 -5.71 -27.87 35.35
CA TYR A 686 -6.41 -28.50 36.46
C TYR A 686 -5.45 -28.61 37.65
N PRO A 687 -5.90 -28.35 38.89
CA PRO A 687 -5.04 -28.48 40.03
C PRO A 687 -4.32 -29.83 40.03
N GLY A 688 -3.00 -29.82 39.90
CA GLY A 688 -2.17 -31.04 39.88
C GLY A 688 -1.98 -31.73 38.50
N TYR A 689 -2.55 -31.22 37.41
CA TYR A 689 -2.39 -31.84 36.09
C TYR A 689 -2.08 -30.79 35.01
N THR A 690 -1.06 -31.06 34.20
CA THR A 690 -0.80 -30.32 32.97
C THR A 690 -1.55 -31.00 31.83
N ILE A 691 -2.54 -30.35 31.23
CA ILE A 691 -3.27 -30.89 30.09
C ILE A 691 -2.47 -30.55 28.82
N ALA A 692 -1.99 -31.58 28.13
CA ALA A 692 -1.40 -31.45 26.82
C ALA A 692 -2.50 -31.71 25.77
N VAL A 693 -2.74 -30.72 24.89
CA VAL A 693 -3.68 -30.86 23.77
C VAL A 693 -2.88 -31.24 22.52
N SER A 694 -3.25 -32.39 21.92
CA SER A 694 -2.71 -32.78 20.61
C SER A 694 -3.44 -32.05 19.51
N TYR A 695 -2.73 -31.28 18.69
CA TYR A 695 -3.23 -30.85 17.39
C TYR A 695 -2.83 -31.90 16.36
N THR A 696 -3.79 -32.69 15.91
CA THR A 696 -3.68 -33.44 14.68
C THR A 696 -3.78 -32.45 13.52
N HIS A 697 -2.66 -32.01 12.99
CA HIS A 697 -2.68 -31.42 11.65
C HIS A 697 -3.02 -32.57 10.68
N LEU A 698 -4.19 -32.48 10.06
CA LEU A 698 -4.52 -33.29 8.91
C LEU A 698 -3.37 -33.10 7.92
N ARG A 699 -2.64 -34.17 7.61
CA ARG A 699 -1.73 -34.17 6.47
C ARG A 699 -2.56 -33.70 5.29
N ALA A 700 -2.17 -32.62 4.65
CA ALA A 700 -2.64 -32.34 3.33
C ALA A 700 -2.27 -33.56 2.50
N HIS A 701 -3.24 -34.38 2.18
CA HIS A 701 -3.06 -35.38 1.15
C HIS A 701 -2.74 -34.62 -0.10
N GLU A 702 -1.57 -34.89 -0.67
CA GLU A 702 -1.24 -34.53 -2.02
C GLU A 702 -2.35 -35.10 -2.91
N THR A 703 -3.30 -34.26 -3.27
CA THR A 703 -4.12 -34.51 -4.44
C THR A 703 -3.28 -34.02 -5.60
N SER A 704 -2.45 -34.93 -6.12
CA SER A 704 -1.97 -34.84 -7.48
C SER A 704 -3.17 -34.86 -8.41
N LEU A 705 -3.56 -33.75 -8.96
CA LEU A 705 -4.32 -33.59 -10.19
C LEU A 705 -3.75 -32.41 -10.98
#